data_94aa4284739a952e40e8df9491910ed7
#
_entry.id   94aa4284739a952e40e8df9491910ed7
#
_cell.length_a   1.000
_cell.length_b   1.000
_cell.length_c   1.000
_cell.angle_alpha   90.00
_cell.angle_beta   90.00
_cell.angle_gamma   90.00
#
_symmetry.space_group_name_H-M   'P 1'
#
loop_
_entity.id
_entity.type
_entity.pdbx_description
1 polymer ?
#
loop_
_entity_poly.entity_id
_entity_poly.type
_entity_poly.pdbx_seq_one_letter_code
_entity_poly.pdbx_strand_id
1 'polypeptide(L)'
;MGALTAAFELTEGDWTERYDRVTVYQRGWRLGGKGASSRGAHGRIEEHGLHVLLGYYDHTFDVLRRCYDELDRPSSDPDCPIRSLDDAVSPSHLAGVVDYHDGRWSPWVASFGTTPGRPGDAAPDPEGPTPWAVADLVARSLRLLLDFFSSLPDPARGPDGSVRLSTSAVPPRRDAPNANGGMAAVVQGAGLLGLTLPLSSAQRLCALAGSAPFGRHLEQALPAIIEPMRSGLRQAVLARADARRTYELIELVTANLAGIVTDGLLTRPEGYAAIDHLDYRDWLAGHGIDPEALDSPILRGMYDLVFGYEGADPGRPRFSAGLGLQLATKMLMGYRGALFWKMQAGMGEVVFAPLYQVLRDRGVEFRFFHRVDALRLSEDGRSIAAIDLGIQSEPADGVPDYDPLIRVKGLPCWPAVPLDDQLQPPGAGADVDLESFWSPRRDTGRRTLEVGRDFDVVVFGISLGMVRHVCPELLERSPAWRSMVDHLGTVATQSLQLWLDEDEAALGWTGPEGATISGFVKPFDTWASMSHLLPVEDWPASHAPRSIAYFCSALAAPDQPVGTVDPERERDGVRRRAREFLDHDVGTLWPAAVDDHGFRWSLLGDGGSSTATGADRLDDQYWRANIDPSDLYVQSLPGTDKYRLKPGSTGFDNLVVAGDWTDSGMNAGCVEAATRSGQLAAEAVHGLVTAVPVESRP
;
A
#
# COMPACT_ATOMS: atom_id res chain seq x y z
N MET A 1 -7.07 -1.19 -9.38
CA MET A 1 -5.85 -1.86 -9.90
C MET A 1 -6.15 -3.26 -10.42
N GLY A 2 -6.72 -4.19 -9.62
CA GLY A 2 -6.90 -5.59 -10.03
C GLY A 2 -7.60 -5.79 -11.38
N ALA A 3 -8.77 -5.17 -11.59
CA ALA A 3 -9.48 -5.30 -12.86
C ALA A 3 -8.72 -4.68 -14.04
N LEU A 4 -8.01 -3.56 -13.84
CA LEU A 4 -7.19 -2.95 -14.89
C LEU A 4 -5.98 -3.82 -15.24
N THR A 5 -5.35 -4.44 -14.24
CA THR A 5 -4.29 -5.43 -14.49
C THR A 5 -4.84 -6.63 -15.24
N ALA A 6 -6.02 -7.15 -14.84
CA ALA A 6 -6.64 -8.24 -15.59
C ALA A 6 -6.91 -7.86 -17.06
N ALA A 7 -7.45 -6.66 -17.31
CA ALA A 7 -7.65 -6.15 -18.66
C ALA A 7 -6.31 -6.01 -19.42
N PHE A 8 -5.26 -5.52 -18.76
CA PHE A 8 -3.93 -5.36 -19.34
C PHE A 8 -3.33 -6.70 -19.78
N GLU A 9 -3.39 -7.73 -18.93
CA GLU A 9 -2.89 -9.07 -19.24
C GLU A 9 -3.77 -9.78 -20.32
N LEU A 10 -5.09 -9.59 -20.28
CA LEU A 10 -6.00 -10.20 -21.26
C LEU A 10 -5.86 -9.61 -22.66
N THR A 11 -5.41 -8.37 -22.77
CA THR A 11 -5.28 -7.65 -24.02
C THR A 11 -3.84 -7.52 -24.53
N GLU A 12 -2.93 -8.37 -24.05
CA GLU A 12 -1.57 -8.43 -24.55
C GLU A 12 -1.49 -9.15 -25.91
N GLY A 13 -0.67 -8.62 -26.83
CA GLY A 13 -0.46 -9.19 -28.17
C GLY A 13 -1.74 -9.22 -29.03
N ASP A 14 -1.90 -10.27 -29.82
CA ASP A 14 -3.06 -10.43 -30.74
C ASP A 14 -4.31 -10.93 -29.98
N TRP A 15 -4.73 -10.18 -28.98
CA TRP A 15 -5.82 -10.54 -28.07
C TRP A 15 -7.18 -10.68 -28.77
N THR A 16 -7.40 -9.94 -29.88
CA THR A 16 -8.64 -9.99 -30.69
C THR A 16 -8.85 -11.33 -31.40
N GLU A 17 -7.83 -12.19 -31.47
CA GLU A 17 -8.01 -13.57 -31.92
C GLU A 17 -8.71 -14.45 -30.86
N ARG A 18 -8.71 -14.02 -29.60
CA ARG A 18 -9.25 -14.76 -28.45
C ARG A 18 -10.54 -14.18 -27.90
N TYR A 19 -10.67 -12.86 -27.96
CA TYR A 19 -11.79 -12.11 -27.40
C TYR A 19 -12.32 -11.12 -28.41
N ASP A 20 -13.65 -11.07 -28.59
CA ASP A 20 -14.29 -10.10 -29.48
C ASP A 20 -14.23 -8.69 -28.88
N ARG A 21 -14.32 -8.60 -27.54
CA ARG A 21 -14.38 -7.33 -26.84
C ARG A 21 -13.99 -7.47 -25.38
N VAL A 22 -13.31 -6.45 -24.85
CA VAL A 22 -13.09 -6.24 -23.42
C VAL A 22 -13.67 -4.87 -23.05
N THR A 23 -14.59 -4.84 -22.09
CA THR A 23 -15.26 -3.61 -21.66
C THR A 23 -15.07 -3.41 -20.15
N VAL A 24 -14.61 -2.23 -19.77
CA VAL A 24 -14.46 -1.80 -18.36
C VAL A 24 -15.60 -0.85 -18.01
N TYR A 25 -16.44 -1.25 -17.06
CA TYR A 25 -17.50 -0.40 -16.50
C TYR A 25 -17.00 0.28 -15.24
N GLN A 26 -17.15 1.59 -15.18
CA GLN A 26 -16.66 2.42 -14.08
C GLN A 26 -17.76 3.35 -13.57
N ARG A 27 -17.94 3.36 -12.27
CA ARG A 27 -18.73 4.36 -11.56
C ARG A 27 -17.98 5.69 -11.55
N GLY A 28 -18.66 6.83 -11.78
CA GLY A 28 -18.03 8.13 -11.85
C GLY A 28 -17.14 8.30 -13.08
N TRP A 29 -16.16 9.17 -12.99
CA TRP A 29 -15.41 9.70 -14.16
C TRP A 29 -13.91 9.35 -14.15
N ARG A 30 -13.38 8.70 -13.11
CA ARG A 30 -11.95 8.40 -13.01
C ARG A 30 -11.71 6.95 -12.59
N LEU A 31 -10.54 6.45 -12.93
CA LEU A 31 -10.08 5.12 -12.54
C LEU A 31 -9.24 5.20 -11.26
N GLY A 32 -9.08 4.06 -10.59
CA GLY A 32 -8.17 3.92 -9.46
C GLY A 32 -8.82 3.38 -8.18
N GLY A 33 -10.08 3.71 -7.92
CA GLY A 33 -10.75 3.34 -6.67
C GLY A 33 -9.98 3.89 -5.46
N LYS A 34 -9.55 3.03 -4.53
CA LYS A 34 -8.77 3.42 -3.34
C LYS A 34 -7.42 4.07 -3.65
N GLY A 35 -6.84 3.79 -4.82
CA GLY A 35 -5.60 4.40 -5.31
C GLY A 35 -5.82 5.63 -6.19
N ALA A 36 -7.04 6.13 -6.32
CA ALA A 36 -7.32 7.28 -7.16
C ALA A 36 -6.67 8.55 -6.60
N SER A 37 -6.23 9.42 -7.52
CA SER A 37 -5.89 10.81 -7.26
C SER A 37 -6.50 11.70 -8.32
N SER A 38 -6.55 13.00 -8.07
CA SER A 38 -7.12 13.98 -8.98
C SER A 38 -6.38 15.30 -8.97
N ARG A 39 -6.73 16.18 -9.91
CA ARG A 39 -6.22 17.54 -9.99
C ARG A 39 -7.32 18.53 -9.57
N GLY A 40 -7.09 19.14 -8.41
CA GLY A 40 -7.94 20.20 -7.87
C GLY A 40 -7.54 21.59 -8.32
N ALA A 41 -7.87 22.60 -7.51
CA ALA A 41 -7.51 23.98 -7.74
C ALA A 41 -6.00 24.14 -7.94
N HIS A 42 -5.59 25.04 -8.84
CA HIS A 42 -4.17 25.23 -9.21
C HIS A 42 -3.46 23.94 -9.69
N GLY A 43 -4.20 22.99 -10.23
CA GLY A 43 -3.65 21.71 -10.66
C GLY A 43 -3.01 20.90 -9.53
N ARG A 44 -3.32 21.20 -8.26
CA ARG A 44 -2.78 20.48 -7.09
C ARG A 44 -3.21 19.02 -7.09
N ILE A 45 -2.32 18.16 -6.61
CA ILE A 45 -2.56 16.72 -6.54
C ILE A 45 -3.34 16.41 -5.27
N GLU A 46 -4.53 15.85 -5.41
CA GLU A 46 -5.42 15.45 -4.32
C GLU A 46 -5.45 13.91 -4.22
N GLU A 47 -4.81 13.37 -3.19
CA GLU A 47 -4.65 11.93 -2.98
C GLU A 47 -5.70 11.38 -1.99
N HIS A 48 -6.30 10.25 -2.33
CA HIS A 48 -7.25 9.58 -1.44
C HIS A 48 -6.59 8.83 -0.28
N GLY A 49 -5.34 8.44 -0.43
CA GLY A 49 -4.57 7.66 0.53
C GLY A 49 -3.08 7.96 0.46
N LEU A 50 -2.28 7.38 1.36
CA LEU A 50 -0.83 7.41 1.25
C LEU A 50 -0.41 6.46 0.14
N HIS A 51 -0.03 7.02 -0.99
CA HIS A 51 0.38 6.26 -2.16
C HIS A 51 1.91 6.24 -2.25
N VAL A 52 2.49 5.08 -1.94
CA VAL A 52 3.92 4.79 -2.06
C VAL A 52 4.08 3.36 -2.55
N LEU A 53 5.06 3.14 -3.42
CA LEU A 53 5.41 1.80 -3.85
C LEU A 53 6.54 1.27 -2.96
N LEU A 54 6.50 -0.03 -2.67
CA LEU A 54 7.54 -0.68 -1.87
C LEU A 54 8.50 -1.44 -2.78
N GLY A 55 9.77 -1.48 -2.38
CA GLY A 55 10.83 -2.11 -3.16
C GLY A 55 10.70 -3.62 -3.39
N TYR A 56 9.64 -4.24 -2.90
CA TYR A 56 9.27 -5.62 -3.14
C TYR A 56 7.94 -5.79 -3.91
N TYR A 57 7.45 -4.73 -4.56
CA TYR A 57 6.25 -4.76 -5.40
C TYR A 57 6.60 -5.19 -6.83
N ASP A 58 7.15 -6.40 -6.97
CA ASP A 58 7.69 -6.91 -8.23
C ASP A 58 6.62 -7.00 -9.34
N HIS A 59 5.37 -7.41 -9.01
CA HIS A 59 4.27 -7.51 -9.97
C HIS A 59 3.81 -6.14 -10.45
N THR A 60 3.67 -5.18 -9.53
CA THR A 60 3.26 -3.81 -9.86
C THR A 60 4.30 -3.13 -10.76
N PHE A 61 5.58 -3.25 -10.40
CA PHE A 61 6.65 -2.67 -11.22
C PHE A 61 6.78 -3.33 -12.59
N ASP A 62 6.56 -4.65 -12.69
CA ASP A 62 6.57 -5.34 -13.97
C ASP A 62 5.45 -4.85 -14.90
N VAL A 63 4.22 -4.77 -14.39
CA VAL A 63 3.07 -4.25 -15.15
C VAL A 63 3.31 -2.80 -15.59
N LEU A 64 3.79 -1.95 -14.67
CA LEU A 64 4.07 -0.55 -14.99
C LEU A 64 5.18 -0.40 -16.02
N ARG A 65 6.27 -1.17 -15.92
CA ARG A 65 7.36 -1.15 -16.91
C ARG A 65 6.82 -1.49 -18.30
N ARG A 66 6.11 -2.62 -18.46
CA ARG A 66 5.50 -3.01 -19.73
C ARG A 66 4.54 -1.95 -20.26
N CYS A 67 3.77 -1.32 -19.36
CA CYS A 67 2.84 -0.24 -19.70
C CYS A 67 3.58 1.00 -20.23
N TYR A 68 4.64 1.47 -19.55
CA TYR A 68 5.41 2.62 -20.00
C TYR A 68 6.23 2.33 -21.28
N ASP A 69 6.75 1.11 -21.41
CA ASP A 69 7.46 0.68 -22.62
C ASP A 69 6.51 0.71 -23.84
N GLU A 70 5.27 0.28 -23.69
CA GLU A 70 4.27 0.27 -24.75
C GLU A 70 3.76 1.69 -25.10
N LEU A 71 3.61 2.57 -24.11
CA LEU A 71 3.24 3.98 -24.36
C LEU A 71 4.25 4.70 -25.23
N ASP A 72 5.53 4.31 -25.16
CA ASP A 72 6.64 4.94 -25.89
C ASP A 72 6.52 6.48 -25.92
N ARG A 73 6.25 7.09 -24.77
CA ARG A 73 6.07 8.54 -24.66
C ARG A 73 7.24 9.36 -25.21
N PRO A 74 8.51 8.89 -25.18
CA PRO A 74 9.58 9.58 -25.90
C PRO A 74 9.27 9.86 -27.38
N SER A 75 8.50 8.97 -28.03
CA SER A 75 8.08 9.12 -29.43
C SER A 75 6.63 9.64 -29.56
N SER A 76 5.70 9.15 -28.75
CA SER A 76 4.25 9.43 -28.86
C SER A 76 3.83 10.76 -28.21
N ASP A 77 4.50 11.18 -27.12
CA ASP A 77 4.20 12.38 -26.35
C ASP A 77 5.49 12.98 -25.73
N PRO A 78 6.41 13.51 -26.56
CA PRO A 78 7.73 13.95 -26.11
C PRO A 78 7.71 15.13 -25.14
N ASP A 79 6.61 15.89 -25.10
CA ASP A 79 6.42 17.03 -24.19
C ASP A 79 5.90 16.60 -22.80
N CYS A 80 5.52 15.33 -22.63
CA CYS A 80 5.11 14.80 -21.33
C CYS A 80 6.31 14.77 -20.37
N PRO A 81 6.20 15.34 -19.14
CA PRO A 81 7.31 15.37 -18.19
C PRO A 81 7.67 13.99 -17.63
N ILE A 82 6.74 13.04 -17.64
CA ILE A 82 6.92 11.64 -17.19
C ILE A 82 6.80 10.74 -18.41
N ARG A 83 7.93 10.33 -18.99
CA ARG A 83 8.00 9.58 -20.25
C ARG A 83 8.30 8.10 -20.06
N SER A 84 8.91 7.75 -18.93
CA SER A 84 9.34 6.40 -18.59
C SER A 84 8.98 6.06 -17.16
N LEU A 85 9.08 4.79 -16.78
CA LEU A 85 8.94 4.40 -15.38
C LEU A 85 10.03 5.04 -14.49
N ASP A 86 11.21 5.31 -15.03
CA ASP A 86 12.30 5.98 -14.32
C ASP A 86 11.98 7.45 -14.01
N ASP A 87 11.21 8.12 -14.87
CA ASP A 87 10.70 9.46 -14.58
C ASP A 87 9.52 9.42 -13.60
N ALA A 88 8.77 8.32 -13.60
CA ALA A 88 7.54 8.18 -12.82
C ALA A 88 7.79 7.92 -11.33
N VAL A 89 8.91 7.27 -10.98
CA VAL A 89 9.21 6.87 -9.60
C VAL A 89 10.66 7.15 -9.24
N SER A 90 10.90 7.56 -8.01
CA SER A 90 12.26 7.75 -7.47
C SER A 90 12.48 6.96 -6.19
N PRO A 91 13.71 6.43 -5.98
CA PRO A 91 14.02 5.67 -4.77
C PRO A 91 14.01 6.56 -3.54
N SER A 92 13.43 6.07 -2.43
CA SER A 92 13.48 6.71 -1.12
C SER A 92 13.93 5.70 -0.06
N HIS A 93 14.93 6.09 0.67
CA HIS A 93 15.60 5.24 1.66
C HIS A 93 15.18 5.58 3.10
N LEU A 94 14.29 6.55 3.28
CA LEU A 94 13.95 7.12 4.58
C LEU A 94 12.64 6.54 5.11
N ALA A 95 12.70 5.91 6.27
CA ALA A 95 11.51 5.49 7.01
C ALA A 95 11.66 5.93 8.47
N GLY A 96 10.63 6.52 9.02
CA GLY A 96 10.64 7.04 10.36
C GLY A 96 9.45 6.61 11.21
N VAL A 97 9.61 6.80 12.51
CA VAL A 97 8.57 6.62 13.51
C VAL A 97 8.64 7.76 14.51
N VAL A 98 7.55 8.00 15.24
CA VAL A 98 7.55 8.96 16.33
C VAL A 98 7.35 8.21 17.65
N ASP A 99 8.28 8.39 18.57
CA ASP A 99 8.24 7.80 19.90
C ASP A 99 7.67 8.75 20.92
N TYR A 100 6.91 8.22 21.87
CA TYR A 100 6.49 8.93 23.07
C TYR A 100 7.25 8.39 24.27
N HIS A 101 8.20 9.19 24.77
CA HIS A 101 9.02 8.82 25.93
C HIS A 101 9.23 10.02 26.83
N ASP A 102 9.22 9.81 28.15
CA ASP A 102 9.41 10.86 29.18
C ASP A 102 8.48 12.07 28.97
N GLY A 103 7.23 11.82 28.58
CA GLY A 103 6.23 12.88 28.36
C GLY A 103 6.44 13.69 27.07
N ARG A 104 7.29 13.22 26.16
CA ARG A 104 7.61 13.90 24.91
C ARG A 104 7.50 12.95 23.71
N TRP A 105 6.98 13.48 22.62
CA TRP A 105 7.09 12.86 21.31
C TRP A 105 8.45 13.23 20.68
N SER A 106 9.09 12.27 20.03
CA SER A 106 10.39 12.46 19.38
C SER A 106 10.44 11.67 18.07
N PRO A 107 10.62 12.33 16.92
CA PRO A 107 10.77 11.64 15.65
C PRO A 107 12.16 10.97 15.57
N TRP A 108 12.16 9.80 14.97
CA TRP A 108 13.37 9.05 14.63
C TRP A 108 13.25 8.54 13.20
N VAL A 109 14.23 8.85 12.35
CA VAL A 109 14.26 8.47 10.95
C VAL A 109 15.47 7.61 10.68
N ALA A 110 15.23 6.44 10.09
CA ALA A 110 16.28 5.55 9.63
C ALA A 110 16.48 5.69 8.12
N SER A 111 17.72 5.60 7.68
CA SER A 111 18.08 5.50 6.27
C SER A 111 18.48 4.06 5.96
N PHE A 112 17.72 3.42 5.06
CA PHE A 112 17.98 2.05 4.60
C PHE A 112 18.97 2.06 3.44
N GLY A 113 19.84 1.04 3.37
CA GLY A 113 20.84 0.92 2.30
C GLY A 113 20.22 0.61 0.94
N THR A 114 20.94 0.90 -0.13
CA THR A 114 20.57 0.48 -1.48
C THR A 114 20.85 -1.01 -1.65
N THR A 115 19.87 -1.76 -2.16
CA THR A 115 20.04 -3.17 -2.51
C THR A 115 20.19 -3.33 -4.03
N PRO A 116 20.81 -4.43 -4.53
CA PRO A 116 20.95 -4.66 -5.96
C PRO A 116 19.61 -4.86 -6.68
N GLY A 117 19.52 -4.43 -7.94
CA GLY A 117 18.37 -4.59 -8.81
C GLY A 117 17.27 -3.54 -8.56
N ARG A 118 16.24 -3.62 -9.36
CA ARG A 118 15.00 -2.84 -9.23
C ARG A 118 13.82 -3.78 -9.04
N PRO A 119 12.73 -3.36 -8.40
CA PRO A 119 11.51 -4.15 -8.39
C PRO A 119 11.07 -4.47 -9.83
N GLY A 120 10.60 -5.68 -10.07
CA GLY A 120 10.16 -6.13 -11.38
C GLY A 120 11.25 -6.43 -12.42
N ASP A 121 12.56 -6.30 -12.11
CA ASP A 121 13.66 -6.65 -13.04
C ASP A 121 13.76 -8.15 -13.32
N ALA A 122 13.40 -8.98 -12.34
CA ALA A 122 13.24 -10.41 -12.53
C ALA A 122 11.76 -10.71 -12.70
N ALA A 123 11.43 -11.64 -13.60
CA ALA A 123 10.04 -12.09 -13.71
C ALA A 123 9.53 -12.48 -12.31
N PRO A 124 8.35 -11.98 -11.90
CA PRO A 124 7.76 -12.35 -10.63
C PRO A 124 7.62 -13.88 -10.56
N ASP A 125 7.93 -14.46 -9.40
CA ASP A 125 7.79 -15.91 -9.20
C ASP A 125 6.30 -16.29 -9.31
N PRO A 126 5.89 -17.09 -10.29
CA PRO A 126 4.49 -17.46 -10.47
C PRO A 126 3.92 -18.28 -9.31
N GLU A 127 4.76 -18.96 -8.54
CA GLU A 127 4.35 -19.74 -7.36
C GLU A 127 4.37 -18.90 -6.07
N GLY A 128 4.67 -17.60 -6.17
CA GLY A 128 4.89 -16.72 -5.03
C GLY A 128 6.34 -16.71 -4.56
N PRO A 129 6.68 -15.95 -3.51
CA PRO A 129 8.06 -15.84 -3.07
C PRO A 129 8.58 -17.20 -2.66
N THR A 130 9.56 -17.72 -3.41
CA THR A 130 10.28 -18.93 -3.02
C THR A 130 10.75 -18.73 -1.59
N PRO A 131 10.40 -19.62 -0.63
CA PRO A 131 10.92 -19.50 0.72
C PRO A 131 12.44 -19.45 0.63
N TRP A 132 13.05 -18.41 1.16
CA TRP A 132 14.51 -18.36 1.21
C TRP A 132 15.00 -19.62 1.89
N ALA A 133 16.06 -20.20 1.36
CA ALA A 133 16.73 -21.29 2.09
C ALA A 133 17.03 -20.78 3.51
N VAL A 134 16.80 -21.61 4.52
CA VAL A 134 17.04 -21.26 5.95
C VAL A 134 18.40 -20.59 6.12
N ALA A 135 19.42 -21.08 5.40
CA ALA A 135 20.76 -20.52 5.41
C ALA A 135 20.82 -19.06 4.91
N ASP A 136 20.08 -18.73 3.86
CA ASP A 136 20.03 -17.36 3.31
C ASP A 136 19.31 -16.40 4.24
N LEU A 137 18.19 -16.83 4.83
CA LEU A 137 17.46 -16.03 5.81
C LEU A 137 18.34 -15.74 7.04
N VAL A 138 18.99 -16.76 7.58
CA VAL A 138 19.91 -16.60 8.74
C VAL A 138 21.08 -15.69 8.38
N ALA A 139 21.69 -15.85 7.19
CA ALA A 139 22.80 -15.02 6.76
C ALA A 139 22.39 -13.54 6.60
N ARG A 140 21.21 -13.27 6.06
CA ARG A 140 20.66 -11.92 5.90
C ARG A 140 20.30 -11.30 7.25
N SER A 141 19.67 -12.06 8.14
CA SER A 141 19.34 -11.62 9.51
C SER A 141 20.60 -11.29 10.31
N LEU A 142 21.62 -12.14 10.25
CA LEU A 142 22.90 -11.88 10.93
C LEU A 142 23.61 -10.64 10.38
N ARG A 143 23.55 -10.42 9.07
CA ARG A 143 24.10 -9.20 8.48
C ARG A 143 23.35 -7.97 8.92
N LEU A 144 22.02 -8.00 8.88
CA LEU A 144 21.18 -6.90 9.34
C LEU A 144 21.48 -6.58 10.82
N LEU A 145 21.61 -7.59 11.67
CA LEU A 145 22.03 -7.42 13.06
C LEU A 145 23.42 -6.79 13.19
N LEU A 146 24.39 -7.21 12.37
CA LEU A 146 25.74 -6.62 12.36
C LEU A 146 25.74 -5.15 11.94
N ASP A 147 24.93 -4.82 10.94
CA ASP A 147 24.76 -3.46 10.46
C ASP A 147 24.14 -2.58 11.56
N PHE A 148 23.15 -3.10 12.28
CA PHE A 148 22.60 -2.42 13.47
C PHE A 148 23.64 -2.26 14.56
N PHE A 149 24.44 -3.28 14.87
CA PHE A 149 25.51 -3.20 15.87
C PHE A 149 26.61 -2.21 15.49
N SER A 150 27.01 -2.17 14.22
CA SER A 150 28.03 -1.24 13.75
C SER A 150 27.59 0.21 13.78
N SER A 151 26.27 0.48 13.81
CA SER A 151 25.70 1.83 13.95
C SER A 151 25.63 2.33 15.39
N LEU A 152 25.82 1.46 16.41
CA LEU A 152 25.65 1.79 17.83
C LEU A 152 26.71 2.69 18.47
N PRO A 153 28.03 2.63 18.15
CA PRO A 153 29.05 3.37 18.92
C PRO A 153 29.25 4.81 18.46
N ASP A 154 28.92 5.11 17.24
CA ASP A 154 29.02 6.46 16.69
C ASP A 154 27.65 6.84 16.20
N PRO A 155 27.01 7.88 16.74
CA PRO A 155 25.83 8.43 16.10
C PRO A 155 26.29 9.05 14.78
N ALA A 156 26.64 8.22 13.81
CA ALA A 156 26.81 8.61 12.44
C ALA A 156 25.42 9.00 11.93
N ARG A 157 24.92 10.11 12.45
CA ARG A 157 23.87 10.87 11.79
C ARG A 157 24.42 11.20 10.42
N GLY A 158 23.75 10.76 9.37
CA GLY A 158 24.02 11.31 8.08
C GLY A 158 24.01 12.84 8.17
N PRO A 159 24.57 13.56 7.22
CA PRO A 159 24.52 15.02 7.19
C PRO A 159 23.09 15.57 7.25
N ASP A 160 22.09 14.71 7.03
CA ASP A 160 20.65 14.92 7.08
C ASP A 160 19.99 14.57 8.45
N GLY A 161 20.76 14.19 9.45
CA GLY A 161 20.24 13.82 10.78
C GLY A 161 19.65 12.40 10.88
N SER A 162 19.64 11.61 9.82
CA SER A 162 19.18 10.20 9.83
C SER A 162 20.23 9.25 10.42
N VAL A 163 19.77 8.18 11.07
CA VAL A 163 20.63 7.05 11.46
C VAL A 163 20.81 6.13 10.27
N ARG A 164 22.03 5.88 9.84
CA ARG A 164 22.33 4.98 8.73
C ARG A 164 22.19 3.52 9.15
N LEU A 165 21.24 2.82 8.54
CA LEU A 165 21.14 1.38 8.60
C LEU A 165 21.69 0.81 7.27
N SER A 166 22.85 0.16 7.35
CA SER A 166 23.44 -0.47 6.15
C SER A 166 22.82 -1.85 5.95
N THR A 167 21.81 -1.92 5.12
CA THR A 167 21.18 -3.18 4.69
C THR A 167 21.80 -3.69 3.39
N SER A 168 23.11 -3.50 3.19
CA SER A 168 23.78 -3.93 1.97
C SER A 168 23.54 -5.42 1.73
N ALA A 169 22.66 -5.72 0.77
CA ALA A 169 22.38 -7.08 0.35
C ALA A 169 23.66 -7.73 -0.17
N VAL A 170 23.95 -8.92 0.30
CA VAL A 170 24.90 -9.80 -0.40
C VAL A 170 24.27 -10.11 -1.75
N PRO A 171 24.92 -9.83 -2.88
CA PRO A 171 24.47 -10.34 -4.15
C PRO A 171 24.37 -11.87 -4.03
N PRO A 172 23.36 -12.52 -4.64
CA PRO A 172 23.30 -13.97 -4.68
C PRO A 172 24.57 -14.44 -5.40
N ARG A 173 25.55 -14.93 -4.65
CA ARG A 173 26.72 -15.57 -5.24
C ARG A 173 26.30 -16.94 -5.70
N ARG A 174 26.53 -17.20 -6.98
CA ARG A 174 26.49 -18.57 -7.54
C ARG A 174 27.58 -19.49 -6.98
N ASP A 175 28.54 -18.92 -6.24
CA ASP A 175 29.66 -19.65 -5.64
C ASP A 175 29.54 -19.60 -4.11
N ALA A 176 29.79 -20.72 -3.46
CA ALA A 176 29.68 -20.89 -2.02
C ALA A 176 30.42 -19.79 -1.24
N PRO A 177 29.81 -19.17 -0.21
CA PRO A 177 30.45 -18.11 0.54
C PRO A 177 31.66 -18.63 1.28
N ASN A 178 32.77 -17.90 1.24
CA ASN A 178 33.86 -18.05 2.20
C ASN A 178 33.29 -17.75 3.59
N ALA A 179 32.93 -18.80 4.32
CA ALA A 179 32.36 -18.76 5.65
C ALA A 179 33.19 -17.91 6.64
N ASN A 180 34.48 -17.74 6.36
CA ASN A 180 35.42 -17.03 7.23
C ASN A 180 35.28 -15.50 7.22
N GLY A 181 34.79 -14.89 6.15
CA GLY A 181 34.66 -13.41 6.06
C GLY A 181 33.49 -12.85 6.86
N GLY A 182 32.36 -13.54 6.87
CA GLY A 182 31.18 -13.15 7.65
C GLY A 182 31.42 -13.32 9.17
N MET A 183 32.16 -14.37 9.54
CA MET A 183 32.54 -14.63 10.92
C MET A 183 33.48 -13.59 11.51
N ALA A 184 34.50 -13.16 10.76
CA ALA A 184 35.43 -12.13 11.23
C ALA A 184 34.66 -10.82 11.55
N ALA A 185 33.66 -10.46 10.75
CA ALA A 185 32.84 -9.27 10.98
C ALA A 185 31.93 -9.40 12.21
N VAL A 186 31.34 -10.60 12.48
CA VAL A 186 30.55 -10.86 13.69
C VAL A 186 31.39 -10.76 14.94
N VAL A 187 32.59 -11.36 14.92
CA VAL A 187 33.54 -11.33 16.06
C VAL A 187 34.08 -9.92 16.29
N GLN A 188 34.34 -9.17 15.23
CA GLN A 188 34.83 -7.80 15.31
C GLN A 188 33.75 -6.85 15.83
N GLY A 189 32.47 -6.97 15.38
CA GLY A 189 31.35 -6.20 15.89
C GLY A 189 31.05 -6.50 17.36
N ALA A 190 31.05 -7.77 17.76
CA ALA A 190 30.89 -8.19 19.16
C ALA A 190 32.03 -7.70 20.07
N GLY A 191 33.27 -7.71 19.54
CA GLY A 191 34.45 -7.18 20.26
C GLY A 191 34.38 -5.67 20.50
N LEU A 192 33.87 -4.89 19.54
CA LEU A 192 33.69 -3.45 19.66
C LEU A 192 32.63 -3.07 20.72
N LEU A 193 31.68 -3.95 21.00
CA LEU A 193 30.65 -3.76 22.03
C LEU A 193 31.02 -4.32 23.39
N GLY A 194 32.25 -4.85 23.55
CA GLY A 194 32.69 -5.49 24.79
C GLY A 194 31.99 -6.84 25.05
N LEU A 195 31.29 -7.38 24.05
CA LEU A 195 30.61 -8.65 24.10
C LEU A 195 31.59 -9.77 23.72
N THR A 196 32.05 -10.52 24.67
CA THR A 196 32.78 -11.78 24.43
C THR A 196 31.79 -12.85 24.03
N LEU A 197 31.37 -12.86 22.73
CA LEU A 197 30.77 -14.06 22.16
C LEU A 197 31.83 -15.15 22.23
N PRO A 198 31.56 -16.31 22.86
CA PRO A 198 32.51 -17.39 22.82
C PRO A 198 32.79 -17.73 21.34
N LEU A 199 34.02 -17.64 20.93
CA LEU A 199 34.50 -17.96 19.57
C LEU A 199 33.95 -19.33 19.09
N SER A 200 33.73 -20.25 20.04
CA SER A 200 33.10 -21.54 19.85
C SER A 200 31.62 -21.46 19.38
N SER A 201 30.87 -20.44 19.77
CA SER A 201 29.45 -20.30 19.37
C SER A 201 29.34 -19.75 17.96
N ALA A 202 30.18 -18.78 17.61
CA ALA A 202 30.27 -18.27 16.25
C ALA A 202 30.81 -19.32 15.26
N GLN A 203 31.80 -20.11 15.66
CA GLN A 203 32.32 -21.25 14.87
C GLN A 203 31.26 -22.33 14.65
N ARG A 204 30.40 -22.59 15.65
CA ARG A 204 29.29 -23.58 15.51
C ARG A 204 28.23 -23.08 14.52
N LEU A 205 27.89 -21.77 14.50
CA LEU A 205 26.98 -21.19 13.53
C LEU A 205 27.46 -21.37 12.09
N CYS A 206 28.74 -21.13 11.82
CA CYS A 206 29.28 -21.29 10.47
C CYS A 206 29.45 -22.76 10.05
N ALA A 207 29.81 -23.64 10.97
CA ALA A 207 29.86 -25.08 10.71
C ALA A 207 28.44 -25.62 10.40
N LEU A 208 27.41 -25.06 11.03
CA LEU A 208 26.01 -25.41 10.79
C LEU A 208 25.50 -24.84 9.46
N ALA A 209 25.91 -23.63 9.08
CA ALA A 209 25.53 -23.01 7.81
C ALA A 209 26.06 -23.74 6.56
N GLY A 210 27.07 -24.58 6.70
CA GLY A 210 27.69 -25.34 5.60
C GLY A 210 27.28 -26.81 5.47
N SER A 211 26.40 -27.36 6.33
CA SER A 211 26.08 -28.79 6.34
C SER A 211 24.58 -29.09 6.23
N ALA A 212 24.18 -29.99 5.35
CA ALA A 212 22.84 -30.59 5.35
C ALA A 212 22.84 -31.80 6.32
N PRO A 213 22.00 -31.87 7.34
CA PRO A 213 20.61 -31.45 7.53
C PRO A 213 20.46 -30.31 8.57
N PHE A 214 20.35 -29.11 8.06
CA PHE A 214 20.48 -27.85 8.79
C PHE A 214 19.38 -27.56 9.81
N GLY A 215 18.13 -28.00 9.57
CA GLY A 215 16.95 -27.59 10.34
C GLY A 215 17.01 -27.93 11.85
N ARG A 216 17.17 -29.18 12.23
CA ARG A 216 17.06 -29.64 13.63
C ARG A 216 18.22 -29.21 14.54
N HIS A 217 19.42 -29.06 13.99
CA HIS A 217 20.57 -28.58 14.78
C HIS A 217 20.57 -27.05 14.96
N LEU A 218 19.97 -26.32 14.04
CA LEU A 218 19.78 -24.87 14.15
C LEU A 218 18.75 -24.53 15.24
N GLU A 219 17.64 -25.27 15.31
CA GLU A 219 16.62 -25.12 16.36
C GLU A 219 17.22 -25.25 17.77
N GLN A 220 18.21 -26.13 17.94
CA GLN A 220 18.87 -26.33 19.23
C GLN A 220 20.00 -25.31 19.52
N ALA A 221 20.64 -24.78 18.48
CA ALA A 221 21.80 -23.88 18.63
C ALA A 221 21.43 -22.41 18.67
N LEU A 222 20.34 -22.00 17.99
CA LEU A 222 19.94 -20.60 17.89
C LEU A 222 19.59 -19.96 19.25
N PRO A 223 18.79 -20.58 20.13
CA PRO A 223 18.52 -20.03 21.46
C PRO A 223 19.78 -19.79 22.29
N ALA A 224 20.74 -20.71 22.21
CA ALA A 224 22.01 -20.60 22.92
C ALA A 224 22.93 -19.44 22.44
N ILE A 225 22.65 -18.91 21.26
CA ILE A 225 23.41 -17.82 20.66
C ILE A 225 22.67 -16.50 20.83
N ILE A 226 21.36 -16.51 20.60
CA ILE A 226 20.51 -15.33 20.66
C ILE A 226 20.42 -14.80 22.09
N GLU A 227 20.22 -15.65 23.09
CA GLU A 227 20.00 -15.26 24.48
C GLU A 227 21.18 -14.51 25.12
N PRO A 228 22.44 -14.97 24.96
CA PRO A 228 23.59 -14.17 25.40
C PRO A 228 23.77 -12.85 24.64
N MET A 229 23.40 -12.80 23.37
CA MET A 229 23.42 -11.56 22.59
C MET A 229 22.40 -10.56 23.12
N ARG A 230 21.18 -10.99 23.36
CA ARG A 230 20.10 -10.14 23.88
C ARG A 230 20.43 -9.59 25.27
N SER A 231 20.85 -10.42 26.20
CA SER A 231 21.15 -10.01 27.57
C SER A 231 22.35 -9.06 27.64
N GLY A 232 23.40 -9.29 26.85
CA GLY A 232 24.55 -8.41 26.77
C GLY A 232 24.24 -7.05 26.17
N LEU A 233 23.42 -7.04 25.10
CA LEU A 233 22.95 -5.83 24.45
C LEU A 233 22.05 -4.99 25.34
N ARG A 234 21.11 -5.62 26.04
CA ARG A 234 20.17 -4.92 26.91
C ARG A 234 20.92 -4.04 27.90
N GLN A 235 22.00 -4.54 28.53
CA GLN A 235 22.80 -3.77 29.50
C GLN A 235 23.58 -2.62 28.84
N ALA A 236 24.11 -2.82 27.62
CA ALA A 236 24.90 -1.82 26.92
C ALA A 236 24.08 -0.67 26.32
N VAL A 237 22.84 -1.00 25.90
CA VAL A 237 21.98 -0.14 25.06
C VAL A 237 20.98 0.65 25.90
N LEU A 238 20.42 0.08 26.95
CA LEU A 238 19.47 0.80 27.83
C LEU A 238 20.07 1.97 28.56
N ALA A 239 21.41 2.06 28.63
CA ALA A 239 22.12 3.21 29.17
C ALA A 239 22.19 4.42 28.21
N ARG A 240 21.68 4.30 26.95
CA ARG A 240 21.78 5.34 25.91
C ARG A 240 20.45 5.49 25.19
N ALA A 241 19.82 6.65 25.29
CA ALA A 241 18.55 6.93 24.59
C ALA A 241 18.65 6.74 23.05
N ASP A 242 19.80 7.09 22.46
CA ASP A 242 20.04 6.95 21.00
C ASP A 242 20.15 5.48 20.54
N ALA A 243 20.48 4.57 21.45
CA ALA A 243 20.64 3.15 21.14
C ALA A 243 19.33 2.36 21.26
N ARG A 244 18.30 2.93 21.88
CA ARG A 244 17.03 2.26 22.17
C ARG A 244 16.34 1.77 20.88
N ARG A 245 16.30 2.61 19.83
CA ARG A 245 15.67 2.23 18.54
C ARG A 245 16.39 1.09 17.84
N THR A 246 17.70 1.11 17.90
CA THR A 246 18.52 0.01 17.36
C THR A 246 18.30 -1.27 18.15
N TYR A 247 18.16 -1.19 19.47
CA TYR A 247 17.82 -2.32 20.32
C TYR A 247 16.45 -2.90 19.94
N GLU A 248 15.41 -2.08 19.79
CA GLU A 248 14.06 -2.50 19.38
C GLU A 248 14.06 -3.23 18.03
N LEU A 249 14.82 -2.73 17.04
CA LEU A 249 14.99 -3.39 15.74
C LEU A 249 15.69 -4.75 15.89
N ILE A 250 16.73 -4.81 16.73
CA ILE A 250 17.46 -6.06 17.00
C ILE A 250 16.54 -7.09 17.65
N GLU A 251 15.75 -6.68 18.65
CA GLU A 251 14.78 -7.53 19.31
C GLU A 251 13.74 -8.05 18.32
N LEU A 252 13.21 -7.16 17.45
CA LEU A 252 12.24 -7.54 16.43
C LEU A 252 12.83 -8.57 15.44
N VAL A 253 14.02 -8.33 14.88
CA VAL A 253 14.67 -9.27 13.96
C VAL A 253 14.97 -10.59 14.64
N THR A 254 15.43 -10.54 15.88
CA THR A 254 15.81 -11.73 16.67
C THR A 254 14.59 -12.59 17.00
N ALA A 255 13.48 -11.97 17.46
CA ALA A 255 12.25 -12.69 17.77
C ALA A 255 11.62 -13.32 16.52
N ASN A 256 11.61 -12.60 15.38
CA ASN A 256 11.16 -13.15 14.11
C ASN A 256 11.99 -14.39 13.71
N LEU A 257 13.31 -14.28 13.77
CA LEU A 257 14.20 -15.40 13.42
C LEU A 257 13.99 -16.60 14.36
N ALA A 258 13.90 -16.36 15.67
CA ALA A 258 13.65 -17.40 16.66
C ALA A 258 12.32 -18.11 16.38
N GLY A 259 11.26 -17.34 16.14
CA GLY A 259 9.94 -17.88 15.81
C GLY A 259 9.92 -18.69 14.52
N ILE A 260 10.52 -18.18 13.43
CA ILE A 260 10.62 -18.88 12.15
C ILE A 260 11.25 -20.27 12.33
N VAL A 261 12.34 -20.34 13.11
CA VAL A 261 13.06 -21.58 13.32
C VAL A 261 12.31 -22.51 14.28
N THR A 262 11.84 -21.99 15.42
CA THR A 262 11.17 -22.80 16.44
C THR A 262 9.86 -23.41 15.92
N ASP A 263 9.09 -22.63 15.16
CA ASP A 263 7.83 -23.11 14.58
C ASP A 263 8.05 -23.89 13.26
N GLY A 264 9.29 -24.00 12.78
CA GLY A 264 9.64 -24.72 11.56
C GLY A 264 9.01 -24.16 10.29
N LEU A 265 8.76 -22.85 10.23
CA LEU A 265 7.95 -22.21 9.18
C LEU A 265 8.55 -22.32 7.78
N LEU A 266 9.86 -22.54 7.65
CA LEU A 266 10.52 -22.74 6.36
C LEU A 266 10.49 -24.20 5.88
N THR A 267 10.07 -25.13 6.73
CA THR A 267 10.05 -26.57 6.42
C THR A 267 8.63 -27.14 6.34
N ARG A 268 7.64 -26.40 6.83
CA ARG A 268 6.21 -26.77 6.75
C ARG A 268 5.66 -26.44 5.37
N PRO A 269 4.78 -27.29 4.81
CA PRO A 269 4.13 -27.00 3.53
C PRO A 269 3.31 -25.70 3.54
N GLU A 270 2.71 -25.36 4.70
CA GLU A 270 1.92 -24.16 4.90
C GLU A 270 2.77 -22.89 5.01
N GLY A 271 4.07 -23.02 5.26
CA GLY A 271 4.96 -21.88 5.44
C GLY A 271 4.49 -20.92 6.54
N TYR A 272 4.47 -19.62 6.23
CA TYR A 272 3.99 -18.59 7.17
C TYR A 272 2.48 -18.67 7.45
N ALA A 273 1.69 -19.25 6.55
CA ALA A 273 0.26 -19.44 6.78
C ALA A 273 -0.04 -20.35 7.99
N ALA A 274 0.90 -21.17 8.43
CA ALA A 274 0.76 -22.01 9.62
C ALA A 274 0.45 -21.21 10.91
N ILE A 275 0.88 -19.96 10.98
CA ILE A 275 0.67 -19.05 12.11
C ILE A 275 -0.35 -17.93 11.84
N ASP A 276 -1.07 -17.98 10.72
CA ASP A 276 -2.08 -16.97 10.35
C ASP A 276 -3.14 -16.75 11.43
N HIS A 277 -3.46 -17.78 12.20
CA HIS A 277 -4.48 -17.75 13.25
C HIS A 277 -4.06 -16.98 14.52
N LEU A 278 -2.80 -16.56 14.64
CA LEU A 278 -2.25 -15.81 15.75
C LEU A 278 -2.18 -14.32 15.40
N ASP A 279 -2.25 -13.45 16.42
CA ASP A 279 -1.84 -12.05 16.27
C ASP A 279 -0.31 -11.96 16.25
N TYR A 280 0.23 -11.05 15.43
CA TYR A 280 1.68 -10.93 15.23
C TYR A 280 2.41 -10.49 16.51
N ARG A 281 1.83 -9.59 17.32
CA ARG A 281 2.42 -9.19 18.61
C ARG A 281 2.41 -10.35 19.59
N ASP A 282 1.30 -11.11 19.66
CA ASP A 282 1.17 -12.26 20.54
C ASP A 282 2.17 -13.36 20.14
N TRP A 283 2.36 -13.57 18.83
CA TRP A 283 3.34 -14.52 18.33
C TRP A 283 4.79 -14.08 18.68
N LEU A 284 5.14 -12.81 18.50
CA LEU A 284 6.44 -12.27 18.91
C LEU A 284 6.66 -12.41 20.43
N ALA A 285 5.64 -12.12 21.24
CA ALA A 285 5.68 -12.30 22.69
C ALA A 285 5.94 -13.77 23.07
N GLY A 286 5.29 -14.71 22.36
CA GLY A 286 5.52 -16.16 22.52
C GLY A 286 6.95 -16.59 22.23
N HIS A 287 7.69 -15.84 21.39
CA HIS A 287 9.08 -16.07 21.05
C HIS A 287 10.07 -15.17 21.82
N GLY A 288 9.58 -14.59 22.93
CA GLY A 288 10.40 -13.94 23.94
C GLY A 288 10.97 -12.57 23.55
N ILE A 289 10.29 -11.82 22.68
CA ILE A 289 10.64 -10.41 22.45
C ILE A 289 10.60 -9.61 23.75
N ASP A 290 11.50 -8.65 23.92
CA ASP A 290 11.44 -7.75 25.08
C ASP A 290 10.10 -6.96 25.08
N PRO A 291 9.39 -6.86 26.20
CA PRO A 291 8.15 -6.08 26.30
C PRO A 291 8.31 -4.62 25.83
N GLU A 292 9.45 -3.98 26.07
CA GLU A 292 9.69 -2.62 25.57
C GLU A 292 9.76 -2.57 24.04
N ALA A 293 10.35 -3.59 23.41
CA ALA A 293 10.38 -3.70 21.94
C ALA A 293 9.02 -4.06 21.36
N LEU A 294 8.21 -4.84 22.09
CA LEU A 294 6.84 -5.17 21.71
C LEU A 294 5.93 -3.93 21.68
N ASP A 295 6.16 -2.97 22.56
CA ASP A 295 5.42 -1.70 22.63
C ASP A 295 6.12 -0.56 21.88
N SER A 296 7.16 -0.88 21.09
CA SER A 296 7.95 0.11 20.38
C SER A 296 7.14 0.87 19.31
N PRO A 297 7.53 2.12 19.00
CA PRO A 297 6.93 2.85 17.89
C PRO A 297 7.17 2.19 16.52
N ILE A 298 8.21 1.35 16.40
CA ILE A 298 8.48 0.59 15.17
C ILE A 298 7.35 -0.40 14.92
N LEU A 299 6.99 -1.22 15.92
CA LEU A 299 5.91 -2.19 15.79
C LEU A 299 4.54 -1.49 15.69
N ARG A 300 4.34 -0.41 16.45
CA ARG A 300 3.13 0.41 16.35
C ARG A 300 2.96 0.99 14.95
N GLY A 301 4.02 1.57 14.38
CA GLY A 301 4.01 2.10 13.00
C GLY A 301 3.77 1.02 11.94
N MET A 302 4.26 -0.20 12.14
CA MET A 302 3.89 -1.34 11.27
C MET A 302 2.39 -1.61 11.31
N TYR A 303 1.77 -1.66 12.50
CA TYR A 303 0.33 -1.88 12.63
C TYR A 303 -0.48 -0.74 12.01
N ASP A 304 -0.04 0.52 12.13
CA ASP A 304 -0.67 1.67 11.48
C ASP A 304 -0.63 1.52 9.93
N LEU A 305 0.52 1.18 9.37
CA LEU A 305 0.71 1.07 7.91
C LEU A 305 -0.06 -0.08 7.26
N VAL A 306 -0.36 -1.16 8.01
CA VAL A 306 -1.05 -2.34 7.48
C VAL A 306 -2.50 -2.44 7.94
N PHE A 307 -3.05 -1.39 8.54
CA PHE A 307 -4.41 -1.39 9.12
C PHE A 307 -4.61 -2.48 10.19
N GLY A 308 -3.58 -2.73 11.00
CA GLY A 308 -3.50 -3.81 11.97
C GLY A 308 -4.31 -3.60 13.25
N TYR A 309 -5.17 -2.60 13.31
CA TYR A 309 -6.08 -2.33 14.42
C TYR A 309 -7.51 -2.61 13.99
N GLU A 310 -8.15 -3.62 14.60
CA GLU A 310 -9.51 -4.00 14.25
C GLU A 310 -10.49 -2.82 14.45
N GLY A 311 -11.22 -2.46 13.40
CA GLY A 311 -12.13 -1.33 13.41
C GLY A 311 -11.47 0.04 13.64
N ALA A 312 -10.17 0.18 13.35
CA ALA A 312 -9.35 1.37 13.61
C ALA A 312 -9.20 1.72 15.12
N ASP A 313 -9.46 0.78 16.02
CA ASP A 313 -9.33 0.96 17.48
C ASP A 313 -7.91 0.61 17.94
N PRO A 314 -7.07 1.59 18.38
CA PRO A 314 -5.72 1.32 18.86
C PRO A 314 -5.65 0.37 20.05
N GLY A 315 -6.74 0.24 20.81
CA GLY A 315 -6.88 -0.72 21.91
C GLY A 315 -7.10 -2.16 21.44
N ARG A 316 -7.28 -2.38 20.14
CA ARG A 316 -7.56 -3.69 19.56
C ARG A 316 -6.56 -4.05 18.45
N PRO A 317 -5.24 -4.16 18.78
CA PRO A 317 -4.26 -4.61 17.80
C PRO A 317 -4.60 -6.05 17.39
N ARG A 318 -4.85 -6.27 16.12
CA ARG A 318 -5.19 -7.58 15.54
C ARG A 318 -4.69 -7.66 14.11
N PHE A 319 -3.55 -8.30 13.94
CA PHE A 319 -2.92 -8.47 12.64
C PHE A 319 -2.36 -9.88 12.50
N SER A 320 -2.69 -10.61 11.43
CA SER A 320 -2.22 -11.97 11.19
C SER A 320 -0.70 -12.08 11.31
N ALA A 321 -0.24 -13.01 12.16
CA ALA A 321 1.18 -13.28 12.35
C ALA A 321 1.84 -13.80 11.07
N GLY A 322 1.15 -14.62 10.30
CA GLY A 322 1.65 -15.13 9.01
C GLY A 322 1.97 -14.02 8.03
N LEU A 323 1.02 -13.10 7.84
CA LEU A 323 1.24 -11.94 6.97
C LEU A 323 2.22 -10.93 7.59
N GLY A 324 2.14 -10.68 8.90
CA GLY A 324 3.07 -9.80 9.60
C GLY A 324 4.52 -10.21 9.41
N LEU A 325 4.80 -11.48 9.56
CA LEU A 325 6.12 -12.05 9.32
C LEU A 325 6.54 -11.96 7.84
N GLN A 326 5.62 -12.24 6.91
CA GLN A 326 5.87 -12.11 5.47
C GLN A 326 6.26 -10.68 5.10
N LEU A 327 5.51 -9.68 5.58
CA LEU A 327 5.77 -8.27 5.30
C LEU A 327 7.05 -7.79 5.97
N ALA A 328 7.28 -8.13 7.24
CA ALA A 328 8.53 -7.79 7.94
C ALA A 328 9.76 -8.34 7.21
N THR A 329 9.68 -9.60 6.77
CA THR A 329 10.75 -10.24 5.99
C THR A 329 10.99 -9.53 4.66
N LYS A 330 9.92 -9.20 3.91
CA LYS A 330 10.04 -8.47 2.63
C LYS A 330 10.55 -7.05 2.81
N MET A 331 10.07 -6.32 3.82
CA MET A 331 10.50 -4.94 4.10
C MET A 331 11.96 -4.87 4.55
N LEU A 332 12.41 -5.79 5.41
CA LEU A 332 13.77 -5.72 5.95
C LEU A 332 14.82 -6.38 5.07
N MET A 333 14.44 -7.40 4.28
CA MET A 333 15.40 -8.25 3.60
C MET A 333 15.11 -8.47 2.11
N GLY A 334 13.89 -8.18 1.65
CA GLY A 334 13.41 -8.53 0.31
C GLY A 334 13.30 -7.38 -0.69
N TYR A 335 13.45 -6.12 -0.25
CA TYR A 335 13.32 -4.98 -1.17
C TYR A 335 14.51 -4.88 -2.14
N ARG A 336 14.23 -4.31 -3.31
CA ARG A 336 15.21 -4.05 -4.38
C ARG A 336 15.36 -2.56 -4.62
N GLY A 337 16.60 -2.12 -4.84
CA GLY A 337 16.96 -0.72 -4.97
C GLY A 337 16.77 0.04 -3.67
N ALA A 338 15.57 0.48 -3.38
CA ALA A 338 15.19 1.24 -2.19
C ALA A 338 14.00 0.61 -1.46
N LEU A 339 13.84 0.92 -0.18
CA LEU A 339 12.71 0.46 0.63
C LEU A 339 11.39 1.00 0.07
N PHE A 340 11.34 2.30 -0.20
CA PHE A 340 10.21 2.99 -0.82
C PHE A 340 10.59 3.54 -2.20
N TRP A 341 9.58 3.66 -3.05
CA TRP A 341 9.66 4.30 -4.34
C TRP A 341 8.56 5.36 -4.41
N LYS A 342 8.96 6.63 -4.37
CA LYS A 342 8.04 7.76 -4.41
C LYS A 342 7.64 8.06 -5.84
N MET A 343 6.34 8.18 -6.07
CA MET A 343 5.79 8.62 -7.34
C MET A 343 6.10 10.11 -7.55
N GLN A 344 6.42 10.49 -8.77
CA GLN A 344 6.80 11.86 -9.14
C GLN A 344 5.59 12.70 -9.60
N ALA A 345 4.40 12.14 -9.51
CA ALA A 345 3.10 12.79 -9.61
C ALA A 345 2.09 11.99 -8.79
N GLY A 346 0.81 12.30 -8.82
CA GLY A 346 -0.21 11.52 -8.15
C GLY A 346 -0.32 10.10 -8.70
N MET A 347 -0.80 9.17 -7.89
CA MET A 347 -0.97 7.78 -8.34
C MET A 347 -1.90 7.67 -9.54
N GLY A 348 -2.88 8.57 -9.66
CA GLY A 348 -3.73 8.69 -10.83
C GLY A 348 -2.94 8.90 -12.12
N GLU A 349 -1.90 9.73 -12.10
CA GLU A 349 -1.08 10.10 -13.25
C GLU A 349 0.04 9.11 -13.53
N VAL A 350 0.59 8.47 -12.47
CA VAL A 350 1.74 7.56 -12.59
C VAL A 350 1.29 6.13 -12.89
N VAL A 351 0.13 5.71 -12.40
CA VAL A 351 -0.35 4.33 -12.52
C VAL A 351 -1.58 4.24 -13.43
N PHE A 352 -2.65 4.99 -13.11
CA PHE A 352 -3.95 4.75 -13.73
C PHE A 352 -4.13 5.43 -15.09
N ALA A 353 -3.58 6.61 -15.31
CA ALA A 353 -3.63 7.27 -16.61
C ALA A 353 -2.79 6.51 -17.67
N PRO A 354 -1.56 6.04 -17.38
CA PRO A 354 -0.81 5.19 -18.28
C PRO A 354 -1.55 3.90 -18.66
N LEU A 355 -2.09 3.17 -17.67
CA LEU A 355 -2.86 1.95 -17.92
C LEU A 355 -4.11 2.23 -18.76
N TYR A 356 -4.84 3.32 -18.47
CA TYR A 356 -5.98 3.73 -19.27
C TYR A 356 -5.60 4.01 -20.72
N GLN A 357 -4.52 4.76 -20.96
CA GLN A 357 -4.05 5.11 -22.31
C GLN A 357 -3.69 3.84 -23.10
N VAL A 358 -2.87 2.95 -22.54
CA VAL A 358 -2.51 1.68 -23.20
C VAL A 358 -3.75 0.83 -23.51
N LEU A 359 -4.62 0.65 -22.53
CA LEU A 359 -5.81 -0.17 -22.73
C LEU A 359 -6.75 0.40 -23.79
N ARG A 360 -6.93 1.72 -23.81
CA ARG A 360 -7.70 2.40 -24.85
C ARG A 360 -7.06 2.23 -26.24
N ASP A 361 -5.74 2.37 -26.33
CA ASP A 361 -5.02 2.21 -27.60
C ASP A 361 -5.07 0.76 -28.11
N ARG A 362 -5.16 -0.22 -27.20
CA ARG A 362 -5.42 -1.63 -27.53
C ARG A 362 -6.88 -1.91 -27.93
N GLY A 363 -7.79 -0.93 -27.82
CA GLY A 363 -9.19 -1.05 -28.18
C GLY A 363 -10.10 -1.54 -27.05
N VAL A 364 -9.66 -1.50 -25.80
CA VAL A 364 -10.54 -1.77 -24.65
C VAL A 364 -11.56 -0.65 -24.53
N GLU A 365 -12.83 -1.03 -24.39
CA GLU A 365 -13.92 -0.09 -24.19
C GLU A 365 -14.03 0.33 -22.72
N PHE A 366 -14.12 1.64 -22.46
CA PHE A 366 -14.39 2.19 -21.14
C PHE A 366 -15.79 2.83 -21.10
N ARG A 367 -16.60 2.40 -20.15
CA ARG A 367 -17.94 2.93 -19.88
C ARG A 367 -17.95 3.60 -18.52
N PHE A 368 -17.62 4.89 -18.50
CA PHE A 368 -17.71 5.72 -17.31
C PHE A 368 -19.17 6.01 -16.95
N PHE A 369 -19.41 6.44 -15.73
CA PHE A 369 -20.75 6.74 -15.19
C PHE A 369 -21.72 5.55 -15.18
N HIS A 370 -21.19 4.33 -15.16
CA HIS A 370 -21.97 3.10 -15.10
C HIS A 370 -21.77 2.43 -13.73
N ARG A 371 -22.74 2.60 -12.83
CA ARG A 371 -22.76 1.97 -11.52
C ARG A 371 -23.30 0.55 -11.63
N VAL A 372 -22.56 -0.43 -11.11
CA VAL A 372 -23.06 -1.80 -10.97
C VAL A 372 -24.01 -1.85 -9.77
N ASP A 373 -25.27 -2.19 -10.01
CA ASP A 373 -26.32 -2.30 -8.99
C ASP A 373 -26.48 -3.75 -8.51
N ALA A 374 -26.41 -4.75 -9.41
CA ALA A 374 -26.50 -6.15 -9.01
C ALA A 374 -25.87 -7.10 -10.04
N LEU A 375 -25.33 -8.22 -9.55
CA LEU A 375 -25.07 -9.43 -10.34
C LEU A 375 -26.21 -10.41 -10.12
N ARG A 376 -26.83 -10.88 -11.22
CA ARG A 376 -27.95 -11.82 -11.24
C ARG A 376 -27.49 -13.21 -11.64
N LEU A 377 -27.90 -14.22 -10.89
CA LEU A 377 -27.57 -15.61 -11.20
C LEU A 377 -28.50 -16.19 -12.27
N SER A 378 -28.01 -17.19 -13.00
CA SER A 378 -28.82 -18.07 -13.87
C SER A 378 -29.82 -18.88 -13.02
N GLU A 379 -30.84 -19.43 -13.68
CA GLU A 379 -31.88 -20.23 -12.99
C GLU A 379 -31.31 -21.43 -12.21
N ASP A 380 -30.23 -22.04 -12.71
CA ASP A 380 -29.52 -23.14 -12.02
C ASP A 380 -28.56 -22.65 -10.93
N GLY A 381 -28.32 -21.32 -10.84
CA GLY A 381 -27.47 -20.69 -9.87
C GLY A 381 -25.97 -20.97 -10.05
N ARG A 382 -25.54 -21.34 -11.27
CA ARG A 382 -24.13 -21.70 -11.54
C ARG A 382 -23.33 -20.61 -12.23
N SER A 383 -23.97 -19.65 -12.86
CA SER A 383 -23.32 -18.58 -13.61
C SER A 383 -23.99 -17.24 -13.38
N ILE A 384 -23.30 -16.17 -13.74
CA ILE A 384 -23.86 -14.82 -13.82
C ILE A 384 -24.65 -14.74 -15.14
N ALA A 385 -25.96 -14.55 -15.05
CA ALA A 385 -26.86 -14.41 -16.21
C ALA A 385 -27.02 -12.96 -16.64
N ALA A 386 -26.99 -12.02 -15.68
CA ALA A 386 -27.16 -10.61 -15.99
C ALA A 386 -26.41 -9.69 -15.01
N ILE A 387 -26.15 -8.47 -15.45
CA ILE A 387 -25.58 -7.39 -14.65
C ILE A 387 -26.50 -6.17 -14.76
N ASP A 388 -27.06 -5.72 -13.65
CA ASP A 388 -27.88 -4.51 -13.61
C ASP A 388 -26.98 -3.29 -13.38
N LEU A 389 -27.15 -2.28 -14.22
CA LEU A 389 -26.41 -1.04 -14.20
C LEU A 389 -27.32 0.18 -14.03
N GLY A 390 -26.92 1.09 -13.14
CA GLY A 390 -27.43 2.45 -13.10
C GLY A 390 -26.57 3.37 -13.95
N ILE A 391 -27.14 4.15 -14.84
CA ILE A 391 -26.45 5.12 -15.70
C ILE A 391 -26.51 6.49 -15.03
N GLN A 392 -25.38 6.98 -14.53
CA GLN A 392 -25.33 8.24 -13.78
C GLN A 392 -25.36 9.48 -14.69
N SER A 393 -24.74 9.38 -15.86
CA SER A 393 -24.70 10.42 -16.89
C SER A 393 -24.39 9.79 -18.25
N GLU A 394 -24.72 10.48 -19.32
CA GLU A 394 -24.41 10.06 -20.69
C GLU A 394 -23.53 11.12 -21.37
N PRO A 395 -22.78 10.74 -22.42
CA PRO A 395 -22.06 11.72 -23.23
C PRO A 395 -23.02 12.76 -23.84
N ALA A 396 -22.57 13.99 -23.98
CA ALA A 396 -23.31 15.06 -24.61
C ALA A 396 -23.52 14.79 -26.13
N ASP A 397 -24.53 15.42 -26.73
CA ASP A 397 -24.80 15.28 -28.17
C ASP A 397 -23.56 15.63 -29.01
N GLY A 398 -23.12 14.66 -29.83
CA GLY A 398 -21.95 14.81 -30.70
C GLY A 398 -20.62 14.40 -30.02
N VAL A 399 -20.62 14.03 -28.76
CA VAL A 399 -19.48 13.43 -28.05
C VAL A 399 -19.62 11.90 -28.15
N PRO A 400 -18.75 11.19 -28.85
CA PRO A 400 -18.92 9.74 -29.07
C PRO A 400 -18.71 8.95 -27.77
N ASP A 401 -17.71 9.30 -26.98
CA ASP A 401 -17.39 8.69 -25.69
C ASP A 401 -16.77 9.76 -24.77
N TYR A 402 -16.95 9.61 -23.46
CA TYR A 402 -16.34 10.48 -22.47
C TYR A 402 -14.82 10.27 -22.42
N ASP A 403 -14.05 11.35 -22.62
CA ASP A 403 -12.56 11.36 -22.44
C ASP A 403 -12.22 11.98 -21.10
N PRO A 404 -11.80 11.20 -20.11
CA PRO A 404 -11.64 11.65 -18.73
C PRO A 404 -10.40 12.49 -18.45
N LEU A 405 -9.38 12.46 -19.34
CA LEU A 405 -8.08 13.05 -19.01
C LEU A 405 -7.97 14.53 -19.40
N ILE A 406 -7.49 15.32 -18.46
CA ILE A 406 -7.02 16.69 -18.69
C ILE A 406 -5.49 16.74 -18.73
N ARG A 407 -4.92 17.87 -19.11
CA ARG A 407 -3.47 18.08 -19.03
C ARG A 407 -3.12 19.18 -18.05
N VAL A 408 -2.24 18.86 -17.10
CA VAL A 408 -1.62 19.84 -16.19
C VAL A 408 -0.10 19.78 -16.41
N LYS A 409 0.48 20.91 -16.83
CA LYS A 409 1.91 21.00 -17.19
C LYS A 409 2.37 19.87 -18.15
N GLY A 410 1.52 19.52 -19.11
CA GLY A 410 1.82 18.49 -20.10
C GLY A 410 1.55 17.05 -19.64
N LEU A 411 1.27 16.81 -18.35
CA LEU A 411 0.98 15.49 -17.82
C LEU A 411 -0.51 15.14 -17.95
N PRO A 412 -0.89 13.96 -18.52
CA PRO A 412 -2.25 13.46 -18.50
C PRO A 412 -2.73 13.16 -17.08
N CYS A 413 -3.83 13.76 -16.67
CA CYS A 413 -4.31 13.76 -15.28
C CYS A 413 -5.81 13.54 -15.21
N TRP A 414 -6.28 13.00 -14.07
CA TRP A 414 -7.70 12.89 -13.75
C TRP A 414 -8.20 14.19 -13.10
N PRO A 415 -9.30 14.81 -13.57
CA PRO A 415 -9.87 15.99 -12.94
C PRO A 415 -10.55 15.66 -11.60
N ALA A 416 -10.59 16.63 -10.68
CA ALA A 416 -11.28 16.48 -9.40
C ALA A 416 -12.80 16.36 -9.54
N VAL A 417 -13.36 16.93 -10.62
CA VAL A 417 -14.77 16.86 -10.98
C VAL A 417 -14.92 16.42 -12.44
N PRO A 418 -16.04 15.82 -12.82
CA PRO A 418 -16.24 15.40 -14.21
C PRO A 418 -16.23 16.59 -15.17
N LEU A 419 -15.90 16.36 -16.43
CA LEU A 419 -15.87 17.37 -17.49
C LEU A 419 -17.31 17.58 -18.00
N ASP A 420 -17.97 18.59 -17.49
CA ASP A 420 -19.39 18.87 -17.73
C ASP A 420 -19.73 19.17 -19.20
N ASP A 421 -18.79 19.71 -19.96
CA ASP A 421 -18.96 20.00 -21.39
C ASP A 421 -19.08 18.73 -22.25
N GLN A 422 -18.69 17.59 -21.70
CA GLN A 422 -18.82 16.28 -22.34
C GLN A 422 -20.07 15.52 -21.90
N LEU A 423 -20.89 16.04 -20.99
CA LEU A 423 -21.95 15.29 -20.32
C LEU A 423 -23.33 15.90 -20.50
N GLN A 424 -24.36 15.05 -20.41
CA GLN A 424 -25.75 15.48 -20.31
C GLN A 424 -26.50 14.71 -19.18
N PRO A 425 -27.36 15.46 -18.44
CA PRO A 425 -27.54 16.93 -18.57
C PRO A 425 -26.32 17.69 -18.07
N PRO A 426 -26.04 18.90 -18.58
CA PRO A 426 -24.98 19.77 -18.07
C PRO A 426 -25.15 20.05 -16.55
N GLY A 427 -24.04 20.26 -15.84
CA GLY A 427 -24.05 20.44 -14.38
C GLY A 427 -24.20 19.14 -13.60
N ALA A 428 -24.01 18.03 -14.28
CA ALA A 428 -24.19 16.70 -13.72
C ALA A 428 -23.29 16.39 -12.52
N GLY A 429 -22.13 17.02 -12.42
CA GLY A 429 -21.12 16.74 -11.42
C GLY A 429 -20.69 17.89 -10.52
N ALA A 430 -21.22 19.11 -10.73
CA ALA A 430 -20.69 20.28 -10.03
C ALA A 430 -20.97 20.30 -8.51
N ASP A 431 -22.08 19.71 -8.06
CA ASP A 431 -22.51 19.77 -6.65
C ASP A 431 -22.70 18.41 -6.00
N VAL A 432 -22.41 17.30 -6.70
CA VAL A 432 -22.70 15.94 -6.21
C VAL A 432 -21.56 14.99 -6.55
N ASP A 433 -21.00 14.34 -5.55
CA ASP A 433 -20.00 13.28 -5.74
C ASP A 433 -20.64 12.05 -6.39
N LEU A 434 -20.40 11.85 -7.70
CA LEU A 434 -20.91 10.72 -8.45
C LEU A 434 -20.17 9.41 -8.12
N GLU A 435 -19.04 9.50 -7.45
CA GLU A 435 -18.28 8.33 -6.99
C GLU A 435 -18.75 7.85 -5.63
N SER A 436 -19.45 8.68 -4.85
CA SER A 436 -19.97 8.28 -3.54
C SER A 436 -21.13 7.30 -3.62
N PHE A 437 -21.08 6.27 -2.78
CA PHE A 437 -22.17 5.31 -2.60
C PHE A 437 -23.46 5.99 -2.13
N TRP A 438 -23.35 7.04 -1.35
CA TRP A 438 -24.46 7.80 -0.80
C TRP A 438 -24.87 8.99 -1.68
N SER A 439 -24.38 9.06 -2.90
CA SER A 439 -24.76 10.14 -3.83
C SER A 439 -26.28 10.25 -3.93
N PRO A 440 -26.89 11.43 -3.66
CA PRO A 440 -28.32 11.61 -3.75
C PRO A 440 -28.83 11.71 -5.18
N ARG A 441 -27.91 11.71 -6.15
CA ARG A 441 -28.25 11.86 -7.55
C ARG A 441 -29.07 10.70 -8.08
N ARG A 442 -30.10 10.99 -8.85
CA ARG A 442 -30.86 9.99 -9.59
C ARG A 442 -30.16 9.66 -10.91
N ASP A 443 -30.11 8.36 -11.22
CA ASP A 443 -29.61 7.90 -12.50
C ASP A 443 -30.44 8.48 -13.65
N THR A 444 -29.80 8.75 -14.79
CA THR A 444 -30.44 9.16 -16.04
C THR A 444 -31.10 7.99 -16.74
N GLY A 445 -30.60 6.77 -16.50
CA GLY A 445 -31.10 5.56 -17.11
C GLY A 445 -30.73 4.29 -16.34
N ARG A 446 -31.17 3.16 -16.85
CA ARG A 446 -30.79 1.82 -16.39
C ARG A 446 -30.54 0.92 -17.59
N ARG A 447 -29.61 0.00 -17.41
CA ARG A 447 -29.29 -1.01 -18.41
C ARG A 447 -29.04 -2.34 -17.73
N THR A 448 -29.52 -3.42 -18.33
CA THR A 448 -29.19 -4.78 -17.93
C THR A 448 -28.35 -5.41 -19.04
N LEU A 449 -27.16 -5.88 -18.69
CA LEU A 449 -26.32 -6.68 -19.57
C LEU A 449 -26.68 -8.14 -19.39
N GLU A 450 -26.80 -8.89 -20.51
CA GLU A 450 -27.20 -10.31 -20.51
C GLU A 450 -26.06 -11.17 -21.04
N VAL A 451 -25.80 -12.29 -20.36
CA VAL A 451 -24.82 -13.30 -20.79
C VAL A 451 -25.15 -13.83 -22.21
N GLY A 452 -24.11 -14.05 -23.01
CA GLY A 452 -24.23 -14.51 -24.39
C GLY A 452 -24.69 -13.45 -25.41
N ARG A 453 -25.09 -12.25 -24.95
CA ARG A 453 -25.40 -11.10 -25.78
C ARG A 453 -24.45 -9.93 -25.54
N ASP A 454 -24.26 -9.55 -24.28
CA ASP A 454 -23.46 -8.40 -23.88
C ASP A 454 -22.14 -8.81 -23.25
N PHE A 455 -22.03 -10.00 -22.67
CA PHE A 455 -20.82 -10.56 -22.08
C PHE A 455 -20.87 -12.10 -22.00
N ASP A 456 -19.72 -12.74 -21.88
CA ASP A 456 -19.57 -14.18 -21.63
C ASP A 456 -18.93 -14.42 -20.26
N VAL A 457 -17.93 -13.63 -19.87
CA VAL A 457 -17.18 -13.74 -18.61
C VAL A 457 -17.17 -12.40 -17.89
N VAL A 458 -17.26 -12.46 -16.57
CA VAL A 458 -17.20 -11.29 -15.67
C VAL A 458 -15.91 -11.34 -14.86
N VAL A 459 -15.12 -10.26 -14.94
CA VAL A 459 -14.03 -9.97 -14.00
C VAL A 459 -14.54 -8.99 -12.95
N PHE A 460 -14.85 -9.47 -11.76
CA PHE A 460 -15.37 -8.65 -10.67
C PHE A 460 -14.22 -7.96 -9.91
N GLY A 461 -14.01 -6.68 -10.21
CA GLY A 461 -12.95 -5.87 -9.63
C GLY A 461 -13.40 -4.86 -8.59
N ILE A 462 -14.62 -5.00 -8.06
CA ILE A 462 -15.20 -4.11 -7.06
C ILE A 462 -14.70 -4.48 -5.66
N SER A 463 -14.53 -3.48 -4.79
CA SER A 463 -14.01 -3.68 -3.41
C SER A 463 -14.90 -4.60 -2.57
N LEU A 464 -14.29 -5.29 -1.61
CA LEU A 464 -14.97 -6.19 -0.67
C LEU A 464 -16.17 -5.54 0.02
N GLY A 465 -16.05 -4.28 0.46
CA GLY A 465 -17.13 -3.57 1.14
C GLY A 465 -18.41 -3.43 0.30
N MET A 466 -18.30 -3.46 -1.03
CA MET A 466 -19.45 -3.40 -1.94
C MET A 466 -20.13 -4.74 -2.19
N VAL A 467 -19.50 -5.88 -1.86
CA VAL A 467 -20.03 -7.21 -2.20
C VAL A 467 -21.43 -7.43 -1.62
N ARG A 468 -21.70 -6.98 -0.37
CA ARG A 468 -23.04 -7.09 0.24
C ARG A 468 -24.12 -6.31 -0.52
N HIS A 469 -23.72 -5.28 -1.24
CA HIS A 469 -24.65 -4.38 -1.96
C HIS A 469 -24.93 -4.84 -3.38
N VAL A 470 -23.90 -5.38 -4.06
CA VAL A 470 -24.00 -5.72 -5.50
C VAL A 470 -24.10 -7.23 -5.76
N CYS A 471 -23.85 -8.09 -4.76
CA CYS A 471 -23.85 -9.54 -4.93
C CYS A 471 -24.79 -10.29 -3.96
N PRO A 472 -26.03 -9.83 -3.66
CA PRO A 472 -26.89 -10.50 -2.70
C PRO A 472 -27.21 -11.95 -3.08
N GLU A 473 -27.47 -12.23 -4.35
CA GLU A 473 -27.78 -13.58 -4.85
C GLU A 473 -26.57 -14.53 -4.69
N LEU A 474 -25.35 -14.04 -4.90
CA LEU A 474 -24.13 -14.82 -4.69
C LEU A 474 -23.95 -15.18 -3.21
N LEU A 475 -24.24 -14.24 -2.31
CA LEU A 475 -24.17 -14.46 -0.86
C LEU A 475 -25.24 -15.45 -0.40
N GLU A 476 -26.44 -15.44 -0.96
CA GLU A 476 -27.49 -16.42 -0.67
C GLU A 476 -27.09 -17.82 -1.15
N ARG A 477 -26.51 -17.91 -2.33
CA ARG A 477 -26.19 -19.17 -3.01
C ARG A 477 -24.93 -19.83 -2.49
N SER A 478 -23.85 -19.05 -2.22
CA SER A 478 -22.51 -19.56 -1.92
C SER A 478 -22.10 -19.35 -0.47
N PRO A 479 -21.91 -20.43 0.32
CA PRO A 479 -21.34 -20.33 1.66
C PRO A 479 -19.94 -19.72 1.68
N ALA A 480 -19.13 -19.93 0.64
CA ALA A 480 -17.77 -19.39 0.56
C ALA A 480 -17.79 -17.85 0.45
N TRP A 481 -18.64 -17.28 -0.41
CA TRP A 481 -18.83 -15.84 -0.51
C TRP A 481 -19.34 -15.23 0.78
N ARG A 482 -20.30 -15.87 1.43
CA ARG A 482 -20.84 -15.44 2.72
C ARG A 482 -19.75 -15.44 3.79
N SER A 483 -19.03 -16.57 3.91
CA SER A 483 -17.93 -16.67 4.88
C SER A 483 -16.84 -15.64 4.64
N MET A 484 -16.48 -15.36 3.38
CA MET A 484 -15.53 -14.30 3.06
C MET A 484 -15.99 -12.95 3.59
N VAL A 485 -17.20 -12.52 3.25
CA VAL A 485 -17.72 -11.21 3.64
C VAL A 485 -17.99 -11.10 5.14
N ASP A 486 -18.31 -12.23 5.83
CA ASP A 486 -18.58 -12.26 7.27
C ASP A 486 -17.30 -12.23 8.13
N HIS A 487 -16.16 -12.72 7.59
CA HIS A 487 -14.93 -12.87 8.39
C HIS A 487 -13.83 -11.88 7.98
N LEU A 488 -13.77 -11.42 6.73
CA LEU A 488 -12.80 -10.41 6.34
C LEU A 488 -13.25 -9.04 6.86
N GLY A 489 -12.46 -8.47 7.77
CA GLY A 489 -12.66 -7.11 8.27
C GLY A 489 -12.38 -6.07 7.19
N THR A 490 -13.04 -4.94 7.31
CA THR A 490 -12.73 -3.74 6.52
C THR A 490 -12.60 -2.53 7.42
N VAL A 491 -11.84 -1.52 6.98
CA VAL A 491 -11.62 -0.28 7.71
C VAL A 491 -11.66 0.91 6.77
N ALA A 492 -12.26 1.99 7.23
CA ALA A 492 -12.22 3.29 6.57
C ALA A 492 -10.87 3.98 6.82
N THR A 493 -10.59 5.02 6.04
CA THR A 493 -9.40 5.87 6.22
C THR A 493 -9.77 7.34 6.15
N GLN A 494 -8.90 8.19 6.68
CA GLN A 494 -8.98 9.63 6.50
C GLN A 494 -7.64 10.18 6.03
N SER A 495 -7.70 11.27 5.27
CA SER A 495 -6.52 11.97 4.78
C SER A 495 -6.66 13.48 4.95
N LEU A 496 -5.51 14.13 5.08
CA LEU A 496 -5.34 15.58 5.16
C LEU A 496 -4.09 15.95 4.38
N GLN A 497 -4.23 16.80 3.36
CA GLN A 497 -3.11 17.38 2.64
C GLN A 497 -3.07 18.88 2.90
N LEU A 498 -1.88 19.37 3.21
CA LEU A 498 -1.62 20.78 3.48
C LEU A 498 -0.55 21.30 2.53
N TRP A 499 -0.84 22.40 1.88
CA TRP A 499 0.11 23.20 1.12
C TRP A 499 0.56 24.36 2.02
N LEU A 500 1.85 24.50 2.25
CA LEU A 500 2.41 25.41 3.24
C LEU A 500 3.32 26.44 2.57
N ASP A 501 3.24 27.69 3.01
CA ASP A 501 4.02 28.81 2.49
C ASP A 501 5.48 28.79 2.98
N GLU A 502 5.81 27.89 3.90
CA GLU A 502 7.16 27.65 4.41
C GLU A 502 7.63 26.23 4.10
N ASP A 503 8.93 26.05 3.94
CA ASP A 503 9.53 24.73 3.82
C ASP A 503 9.63 24.01 5.18
N GLU A 504 9.87 22.70 5.15
CA GLU A 504 9.90 21.86 6.36
C GLU A 504 10.93 22.34 7.39
N ALA A 505 12.09 22.84 6.96
CA ALA A 505 13.12 23.36 7.85
C ALA A 505 12.65 24.66 8.55
N ALA A 506 11.98 25.55 7.84
CA ALA A 506 11.39 26.77 8.41
C ALA A 506 10.22 26.48 9.36
N LEU A 507 9.49 25.37 9.14
CA LEU A 507 8.50 24.86 10.10
C LEU A 507 9.14 24.25 11.36
N GLY A 508 10.46 24.06 11.35
CA GLY A 508 11.24 23.53 12.48
C GLY A 508 11.47 22.03 12.43
N TRP A 509 11.21 21.37 11.30
CA TRP A 509 11.56 19.98 11.11
C TRP A 509 13.08 19.80 11.12
N THR A 510 13.58 18.93 11.99
CA THR A 510 15.02 18.69 12.17
C THR A 510 15.49 17.36 11.58
N GLY A 511 14.57 16.54 11.07
CA GLY A 511 14.89 15.31 10.37
C GLY A 511 15.28 15.53 8.91
N PRO A 512 15.55 14.45 8.17
CA PRO A 512 15.87 14.54 6.75
C PRO A 512 14.65 15.00 5.94
N GLU A 513 14.91 15.75 4.87
CA GLU A 513 13.91 16.14 3.90
C GLU A 513 13.31 14.91 3.19
N GLY A 514 12.03 14.95 2.89
CA GLY A 514 11.36 13.86 2.17
C GLY A 514 11.08 12.63 3.04
N ALA A 515 11.10 12.73 4.36
CA ALA A 515 10.79 11.62 5.26
C ALA A 515 9.33 11.17 5.15
N THR A 516 9.12 9.86 5.40
CA THR A 516 7.81 9.28 5.69
C THR A 516 7.87 8.70 7.09
N ILE A 517 6.91 9.08 7.94
CA ILE A 517 6.88 8.76 9.36
C ILE A 517 5.54 8.10 9.69
N SER A 518 5.56 7.07 10.53
CA SER A 518 4.37 6.41 11.07
C SER A 518 4.46 6.27 12.61
N GLY A 519 3.42 5.77 13.23
CA GLY A 519 3.38 5.58 14.69
C GLY A 519 3.28 6.88 15.48
N PHE A 520 2.82 7.96 14.86
CA PHE A 520 2.59 9.24 15.54
C PHE A 520 1.25 9.24 16.29
N VAL A 521 0.82 10.41 16.73
CA VAL A 521 -0.41 10.57 17.51
C VAL A 521 -1.66 10.42 16.63
N LYS A 522 -2.67 9.71 17.13
CA LYS A 522 -4.00 9.72 16.51
C LYS A 522 -4.63 11.12 16.67
N PRO A 523 -5.41 11.61 15.72
CA PRO A 523 -6.01 10.84 14.62
C PRO A 523 -5.21 10.79 13.31
N PHE A 524 -4.00 11.38 13.23
CA PHE A 524 -3.18 11.40 12.01
C PHE A 524 -1.80 10.81 12.32
N ASP A 525 -1.74 9.48 12.42
CA ASP A 525 -0.56 8.72 12.85
C ASP A 525 0.56 8.61 11.82
N THR A 526 0.27 8.94 10.58
CA THR A 526 1.25 8.85 9.49
C THR A 526 1.37 10.20 8.79
N TRP A 527 2.62 10.67 8.63
CA TRP A 527 2.98 11.86 7.87
C TRP A 527 3.98 11.51 6.77
N ALA A 528 3.77 12.07 5.59
CA ALA A 528 4.71 12.01 4.48
C ALA A 528 4.98 13.41 3.93
N SER A 529 6.25 13.75 3.77
CA SER A 529 6.68 14.89 2.98
C SER A 529 6.46 14.62 1.50
N MET A 530 5.67 15.46 0.85
CA MET A 530 5.32 15.34 -0.57
C MET A 530 5.76 16.57 -1.39
N SER A 531 6.67 17.38 -0.85
CA SER A 531 7.12 18.65 -1.46
C SER A 531 7.75 18.48 -2.85
N HIS A 532 8.25 17.28 -3.17
CA HIS A 532 8.75 16.93 -4.49
C HIS A 532 7.69 16.97 -5.60
N LEU A 533 6.40 17.04 -5.25
CA LEU A 533 5.29 17.12 -6.21
C LEU A 533 4.96 18.57 -6.64
N LEU A 534 5.44 19.59 -5.92
CA LEU A 534 5.19 20.99 -6.27
C LEU A 534 5.53 21.37 -7.73
N PRO A 535 6.61 20.87 -8.34
CA PRO A 535 6.95 21.21 -9.73
C PRO A 535 5.91 20.78 -10.77
N VAL A 536 5.09 19.77 -10.47
CA VAL A 536 4.05 19.25 -11.38
C VAL A 536 2.66 19.78 -11.06
N GLU A 537 2.52 20.68 -10.08
CA GLU A 537 1.34 21.46 -9.79
C GLU A 537 1.42 22.86 -10.45
N ASP A 538 0.30 23.51 -10.71
CA ASP A 538 0.23 24.77 -11.48
C ASP A 538 -0.13 25.98 -10.62
N TRP A 539 0.70 26.23 -9.61
CA TRP A 539 0.55 27.34 -8.70
C TRP A 539 0.98 28.69 -9.32
N PRO A 540 0.30 29.80 -8.99
CA PRO A 540 0.79 31.13 -9.34
C PRO A 540 2.17 31.39 -8.71
N ALA A 541 3.14 31.83 -9.51
CA ALA A 541 4.52 32.00 -9.05
C ALA A 541 4.69 32.92 -7.84
N SER A 542 3.77 33.89 -7.62
CA SER A 542 3.79 34.81 -6.48
C SER A 542 3.24 34.21 -5.18
N HIS A 543 2.54 33.08 -5.26
CA HIS A 543 1.84 32.45 -4.14
C HIS A 543 1.98 30.92 -4.20
N ALA A 544 3.06 30.43 -4.78
CA ALA A 544 3.35 29.01 -4.81
C ALA A 544 3.75 28.52 -3.41
N PRO A 545 3.16 27.44 -2.90
CA PRO A 545 3.58 26.81 -1.65
C PRO A 545 5.05 26.36 -1.71
N ARG A 546 5.67 26.24 -0.55
CA ARG A 546 7.06 25.79 -0.41
C ARG A 546 7.15 24.33 0.05
N SER A 547 6.09 23.80 0.68
CA SER A 547 6.03 22.39 1.05
C SER A 547 4.62 21.83 0.93
N ILE A 548 4.56 20.49 0.80
CA ILE A 548 3.33 19.71 0.86
C ILE A 548 3.47 18.66 1.95
N ALA A 549 2.54 18.66 2.88
CA ALA A 549 2.46 17.64 3.92
C ALA A 549 1.20 16.78 3.71
N TYR A 550 1.39 15.49 3.74
CA TYR A 550 0.31 14.52 3.68
C TYR A 550 0.20 13.78 5.01
N PHE A 551 -0.99 13.80 5.60
CA PHE A 551 -1.31 13.06 6.81
C PHE A 551 -2.43 12.07 6.53
N CYS A 552 -2.35 10.89 7.11
CA CYS A 552 -3.43 9.91 7.02
C CYS A 552 -3.48 9.00 8.24
N SER A 553 -4.58 8.27 8.35
CA SER A 553 -4.76 7.19 9.32
C SER A 553 -5.96 6.32 8.98
N ALA A 554 -6.05 5.17 9.65
CA ALA A 554 -7.30 4.43 9.71
C ALA A 554 -8.37 5.25 10.45
N LEU A 555 -9.62 5.08 10.02
CA LEU A 555 -10.82 5.70 10.58
C LEU A 555 -11.83 4.60 10.89
N ALA A 556 -12.51 4.67 12.03
CA ALA A 556 -13.62 3.76 12.29
C ALA A 556 -14.69 3.95 11.20
N ALA A 557 -15.08 2.83 10.57
CA ALA A 557 -16.19 2.88 9.63
C ALA A 557 -17.48 3.29 10.38
N PRO A 558 -18.38 4.05 9.73
CA PRO A 558 -19.63 4.42 10.36
C PRO A 558 -20.43 3.19 10.79
N ASP A 559 -20.72 3.07 12.08
CA ASP A 559 -21.58 2.01 12.64
C ASP A 559 -23.06 2.41 12.50
N GLN A 560 -23.51 2.57 11.26
CA GLN A 560 -24.86 3.01 10.94
C GLN A 560 -25.44 2.14 9.83
N PRO A 561 -26.77 1.85 9.85
CA PRO A 561 -27.40 1.17 8.74
C PRO A 561 -27.17 1.91 7.43
N VAL A 562 -26.96 1.15 6.36
CA VAL A 562 -26.84 1.70 5.00
C VAL A 562 -28.07 2.58 4.70
N GLY A 563 -27.82 3.82 4.25
CA GLY A 563 -28.87 4.82 3.99
C GLY A 563 -29.14 5.80 5.15
N THR A 564 -28.48 5.62 6.30
CA THR A 564 -28.50 6.60 7.42
C THR A 564 -27.15 7.28 7.63
N VAL A 565 -26.11 6.87 6.91
CA VAL A 565 -24.80 7.51 6.94
C VAL A 565 -24.91 8.90 6.27
N ASP A 566 -24.43 9.90 6.98
CA ASP A 566 -24.31 11.28 6.48
C ASP A 566 -22.85 11.57 6.11
N PRO A 567 -22.48 11.52 4.82
CA PRO A 567 -21.11 11.70 4.37
C PRO A 567 -20.55 13.09 4.69
N GLU A 568 -21.39 14.14 4.70
CA GLU A 568 -20.97 15.49 5.03
C GLU A 568 -20.58 15.59 6.50
N ARG A 569 -21.36 14.97 7.39
CA ARG A 569 -21.04 14.92 8.82
C ARG A 569 -19.72 14.18 9.09
N GLU A 570 -19.46 13.10 8.37
CA GLU A 570 -18.19 12.36 8.51
C GLU A 570 -17.01 13.16 7.97
N ARG A 571 -17.18 13.85 6.85
CA ARG A 571 -16.21 14.79 6.30
C ARG A 571 -15.93 15.95 7.27
N ASP A 572 -16.96 16.55 7.85
CA ASP A 572 -16.82 17.58 8.90
C ASP A 572 -16.11 17.02 10.14
N GLY A 573 -16.29 15.74 10.43
CA GLY A 573 -15.55 15.02 11.46
C GLY A 573 -14.05 15.03 11.20
N VAL A 574 -13.62 14.77 9.97
CA VAL A 574 -12.20 14.85 9.57
C VAL A 574 -11.69 16.28 9.74
N ARG A 575 -12.44 17.29 9.28
CA ARG A 575 -12.07 18.70 9.42
C ARG A 575 -11.85 19.10 10.88
N ARG A 576 -12.75 18.71 11.78
CA ARG A 576 -12.59 18.99 13.22
C ARG A 576 -11.35 18.35 13.80
N ARG A 577 -11.13 17.06 13.52
CA ARG A 577 -9.92 16.33 13.95
C ARG A 577 -8.64 16.94 13.38
N ALA A 578 -8.65 17.36 12.11
CA ALA A 578 -7.54 18.05 11.50
C ALA A 578 -7.18 19.35 12.21
N ARG A 579 -8.21 20.16 12.55
CA ARG A 579 -8.03 21.39 13.33
C ARG A 579 -7.43 21.10 14.71
N GLU A 580 -8.01 20.18 15.45
CA GLU A 580 -7.53 19.79 16.79
C GLU A 580 -6.09 19.28 16.74
N PHE A 581 -5.76 18.44 15.75
CA PHE A 581 -4.40 17.92 15.54
C PHE A 581 -3.39 19.04 15.23
N LEU A 582 -3.75 19.98 14.38
CA LEU A 582 -2.89 21.13 14.04
C LEU A 582 -2.67 22.05 15.27
N ASP A 583 -3.72 22.31 16.05
CA ASP A 583 -3.62 23.17 17.21
C ASP A 583 -2.84 22.54 18.38
N HIS A 584 -2.81 21.20 18.51
CA HIS A 584 -2.29 20.56 19.72
C HIS A 584 -1.09 19.62 19.50
N ASP A 585 -1.01 18.91 18.37
CA ASP A 585 -0.09 17.81 18.19
C ASP A 585 1.03 18.06 17.17
N VAL A 586 0.73 18.81 16.11
CA VAL A 586 1.67 19.01 14.99
C VAL A 586 2.97 19.72 15.40
N GLY A 587 2.95 20.48 16.50
CA GLY A 587 4.13 21.15 17.07
C GLY A 587 5.29 20.20 17.40
N THR A 588 5.01 18.91 17.58
CA THR A 588 6.08 17.89 17.71
C THR A 588 6.90 17.74 16.43
N LEU A 589 6.27 17.79 15.28
CA LEU A 589 6.93 17.70 13.98
C LEU A 589 7.44 19.08 13.53
N TRP A 590 6.63 20.13 13.79
CA TRP A 590 6.85 21.49 13.31
C TRP A 590 6.78 22.51 14.44
N PRO A 591 7.79 22.57 15.32
CA PRO A 591 7.76 23.45 16.49
C PRO A 591 7.67 24.94 16.13
N ALA A 592 8.10 25.37 14.95
CA ALA A 592 7.96 26.75 14.50
C ALA A 592 6.59 27.05 13.85
N ALA A 593 5.76 26.01 13.62
CA ALA A 593 4.41 26.19 13.08
C ALA A 593 3.35 26.49 14.15
N VAL A 594 3.72 26.42 15.43
CA VAL A 594 2.81 26.65 16.56
C VAL A 594 3.33 27.77 17.44
N ASP A 595 2.42 28.50 18.10
CA ASP A 595 2.73 29.51 19.12
C ASP A 595 1.78 29.37 20.33
N ASP A 596 1.78 30.34 21.23
CA ASP A 596 0.92 30.34 22.44
C ASP A 596 -0.59 30.33 22.14
N HIS A 597 -0.98 30.55 20.87
CA HIS A 597 -2.37 30.56 20.39
C HIS A 597 -2.75 29.33 19.55
N GLY A 598 -1.83 28.35 19.41
CA GLY A 598 -2.01 27.15 18.61
C GLY A 598 -1.29 27.22 17.26
N PHE A 599 -1.85 26.58 16.26
CA PHE A 599 -1.27 26.52 14.91
C PHE A 599 -1.33 27.89 14.20
N ARG A 600 -0.23 28.25 13.55
CA ARG A 600 -0.11 29.48 12.77
C ARG A 600 -0.83 29.32 11.43
N TRP A 601 -2.15 29.50 11.42
CA TRP A 601 -3.04 29.29 10.27
C TRP A 601 -2.64 30.06 9.00
N SER A 602 -1.89 31.16 9.16
CA SER A 602 -1.35 31.93 8.02
C SER A 602 -0.29 31.17 7.21
N LEU A 603 0.21 30.03 7.71
CA LEU A 603 1.14 29.16 6.99
C LEU A 603 0.48 28.34 5.89
N LEU A 604 -0.85 28.22 5.90
CA LEU A 604 -1.57 27.46 4.85
C LEU A 604 -1.63 28.27 3.56
N GLY A 605 -1.06 27.73 2.49
CA GLY A 605 -1.07 28.30 1.15
C GLY A 605 -2.44 28.14 0.45
N ASP A 606 -2.89 29.16 -0.25
CA ASP A 606 -4.17 29.20 -0.98
C ASP A 606 -4.05 29.71 -2.43
N GLY A 607 -2.80 29.89 -2.91
CA GLY A 607 -2.55 30.47 -4.23
C GLY A 607 -2.94 31.95 -4.36
N GLY A 608 -3.19 32.64 -3.24
CA GLY A 608 -3.61 34.03 -3.21
C GLY A 608 -5.07 34.28 -3.64
N SER A 609 -5.88 33.24 -3.65
CA SER A 609 -7.28 33.31 -4.13
C SER A 609 -8.31 33.41 -3.02
N SER A 610 -7.95 33.02 -1.77
CA SER A 610 -8.88 33.00 -0.65
C SER A 610 -8.86 34.26 0.18
N THR A 611 -10.02 34.58 0.74
CA THR A 611 -10.20 35.65 1.76
C THR A 611 -10.34 35.04 3.16
N ALA A 612 -10.23 33.73 3.31
CA ALA A 612 -10.34 33.04 4.58
C ALA A 612 -9.24 33.48 5.56
N THR A 613 -9.58 33.55 6.84
CA THR A 613 -8.65 33.94 7.91
C THR A 613 -8.68 32.93 9.06
N GLY A 614 -7.59 32.85 9.81
CA GLY A 614 -7.50 31.91 10.94
C GLY A 614 -7.74 30.46 10.49
N ALA A 615 -8.44 29.71 11.32
CA ALA A 615 -8.69 28.28 11.08
C ALA A 615 -9.59 27.98 9.86
N ASP A 616 -10.29 28.97 9.33
CA ASP A 616 -11.10 28.78 8.13
C ASP A 616 -10.26 28.63 6.85
N ARG A 617 -8.96 28.97 6.90
CA ARG A 617 -8.00 28.66 5.82
C ARG A 617 -7.82 27.15 5.59
N LEU A 618 -8.21 26.33 6.56
CA LEU A 618 -8.23 24.88 6.39
C LEU A 618 -9.20 24.44 5.27
N ASP A 619 -10.25 25.25 5.01
CA ASP A 619 -11.22 24.95 3.95
C ASP A 619 -10.64 25.05 2.53
N ASP A 620 -9.51 25.76 2.38
CA ASP A 620 -8.75 25.84 1.12
C ASP A 620 -7.77 24.66 0.95
N GLN A 621 -7.65 23.78 1.95
CA GLN A 621 -6.81 22.59 1.91
C GLN A 621 -7.62 21.37 1.45
N TYR A 622 -7.00 20.19 1.39
CA TYR A 622 -7.71 18.98 1.01
C TYR A 622 -7.79 18.01 2.18
N TRP A 623 -8.98 17.53 2.49
CA TRP A 623 -9.20 16.44 3.44
C TRP A 623 -10.33 15.54 2.97
N ARG A 624 -10.26 14.27 3.36
CA ARG A 624 -11.25 13.29 2.94
C ARG A 624 -11.54 12.27 4.05
N ALA A 625 -12.81 11.86 4.15
CA ALA A 625 -13.25 10.68 4.85
C ALA A 625 -13.54 9.58 3.81
N ASN A 626 -12.70 8.55 3.73
CA ASN A 626 -12.88 7.44 2.80
C ASN A 626 -13.76 6.38 3.46
N ILE A 627 -15.05 6.66 3.51
CA ILE A 627 -16.06 5.85 4.24
C ILE A 627 -16.99 5.09 3.30
N ASP A 628 -16.98 5.38 2.00
CA ASP A 628 -17.78 4.64 1.03
C ASP A 628 -17.43 3.14 1.09
N PRO A 629 -18.39 2.25 0.96
CA PRO A 629 -18.11 0.80 0.95
C PRO A 629 -17.08 0.40 -0.11
N SER A 630 -16.97 1.16 -1.20
CA SER A 630 -15.94 0.99 -2.24
C SER A 630 -14.55 1.40 -1.79
N ASP A 631 -14.43 2.30 -0.81
CA ASP A 631 -13.17 2.88 -0.36
C ASP A 631 -12.58 2.16 0.86
N LEU A 632 -13.35 1.23 1.47
CA LEU A 632 -12.88 0.49 2.62
C LEU A 632 -11.70 -0.44 2.26
N TYR A 633 -10.65 -0.37 3.07
CA TYR A 633 -9.51 -1.28 2.97
C TYR A 633 -9.81 -2.60 3.66
N VAL A 634 -9.38 -3.70 3.04
CA VAL A 634 -9.47 -5.02 3.67
C VAL A 634 -8.42 -5.14 4.77
N GLN A 635 -8.83 -5.65 5.92
CA GLN A 635 -7.95 -6.00 7.03
C GLN A 635 -7.52 -7.46 6.94
N SER A 636 -6.33 -7.76 7.42
CA SER A 636 -5.79 -9.12 7.52
C SER A 636 -5.77 -9.54 8.99
N LEU A 637 -6.96 -9.82 9.51
CA LEU A 637 -7.15 -10.22 10.89
C LEU A 637 -6.71 -11.68 11.11
N PRO A 638 -6.29 -12.07 12.32
CA PRO A 638 -5.87 -13.44 12.63
C PRO A 638 -6.91 -14.49 12.23
N GLY A 639 -6.48 -15.50 11.49
CA GLY A 639 -7.30 -16.64 11.07
C GLY A 639 -8.33 -16.36 9.98
N THR A 640 -8.28 -15.19 9.36
CA THR A 640 -9.25 -14.81 8.32
C THR A 640 -8.80 -15.12 6.90
N ASP A 641 -7.52 -15.32 6.68
CA ASP A 641 -6.92 -15.49 5.35
C ASP A 641 -7.53 -16.65 4.56
N LYS A 642 -7.85 -17.74 5.23
CA LYS A 642 -8.51 -18.92 4.67
C LYS A 642 -9.88 -18.68 4.04
N TYR A 643 -10.51 -17.53 4.31
CA TYR A 643 -11.81 -17.17 3.77
C TYR A 643 -11.70 -16.35 2.46
N ARG A 644 -10.50 -15.93 2.08
CA ARG A 644 -10.27 -15.24 0.82
C ARG A 644 -10.52 -16.17 -0.36
N LEU A 645 -11.24 -15.70 -1.35
CA LEU A 645 -11.45 -16.45 -2.59
C LEU A 645 -10.24 -16.29 -3.51
N LYS A 646 -9.80 -17.39 -4.11
CA LYS A 646 -8.82 -17.32 -5.21
C LYS A 646 -9.47 -16.73 -6.45
N PRO A 647 -8.75 -15.91 -7.24
CA PRO A 647 -9.31 -15.23 -8.42
C PRO A 647 -10.12 -16.12 -9.35
N GLY A 648 -9.66 -17.33 -9.66
CA GLY A 648 -10.35 -18.29 -10.53
C GLY A 648 -11.22 -19.31 -9.82
N SER A 649 -11.43 -19.23 -8.51
CA SER A 649 -12.18 -20.25 -7.74
C SER A 649 -13.37 -19.65 -7.01
N THR A 650 -14.24 -18.96 -7.76
CA THR A 650 -15.40 -18.25 -7.23
C THR A 650 -16.61 -19.16 -6.93
N GLY A 651 -16.63 -20.36 -7.50
CA GLY A 651 -17.77 -21.27 -7.47
C GLY A 651 -18.84 -20.97 -8.51
N PHE A 652 -18.59 -20.05 -9.45
CA PHE A 652 -19.44 -19.71 -10.57
C PHE A 652 -18.68 -19.87 -11.89
N ASP A 653 -19.37 -20.43 -12.92
CA ASP A 653 -18.74 -20.90 -14.16
C ASP A 653 -18.14 -19.77 -15.02
N ASN A 654 -18.65 -18.54 -14.93
CA ASN A 654 -18.24 -17.38 -15.75
C ASN A 654 -17.86 -16.14 -14.92
N LEU A 655 -17.48 -16.33 -13.65
CA LEU A 655 -17.10 -15.24 -12.75
C LEU A 655 -15.69 -15.47 -12.22
N VAL A 656 -14.81 -14.51 -12.41
CA VAL A 656 -13.53 -14.40 -11.73
C VAL A 656 -13.49 -13.12 -10.88
N VAL A 657 -12.65 -13.08 -9.87
CA VAL A 657 -12.51 -11.92 -8.96
C VAL A 657 -11.11 -11.35 -9.03
N ALA A 658 -10.99 -10.02 -8.91
CA ALA A 658 -9.72 -9.32 -8.92
C ALA A 658 -9.72 -8.17 -7.89
N GLY A 659 -8.78 -8.18 -6.95
CA GLY A 659 -8.65 -7.15 -5.93
C GLY A 659 -7.72 -7.56 -4.79
N ASP A 660 -7.35 -6.60 -3.97
CA ASP A 660 -6.48 -6.79 -2.79
C ASP A 660 -7.12 -7.65 -1.67
N TRP A 661 -8.39 -7.97 -1.81
CA TRP A 661 -9.16 -8.79 -0.88
C TRP A 661 -9.20 -10.29 -1.23
N THR A 662 -8.65 -10.68 -2.38
CA THR A 662 -8.60 -12.08 -2.83
C THR A 662 -7.37 -12.81 -2.27
N ASP A 663 -7.33 -14.13 -2.40
CA ASP A 663 -6.14 -14.94 -2.12
C ASP A 663 -5.18 -14.83 -3.31
N SER A 664 -4.24 -13.92 -3.21
CA SER A 664 -3.21 -13.64 -4.23
C SER A 664 -1.80 -14.09 -3.81
N GLY A 665 -1.66 -14.67 -2.60
CA GLY A 665 -0.36 -15.02 -2.01
C GLY A 665 0.33 -13.85 -1.29
N MET A 666 -0.13 -12.59 -1.52
CA MET A 666 0.15 -11.42 -0.69
C MET A 666 -1.19 -10.87 -0.23
N ASN A 667 -1.69 -11.37 0.88
CA ASN A 667 -3.06 -11.16 1.32
C ASN A 667 -3.19 -9.88 2.18
N ALA A 668 -2.67 -8.76 1.67
CA ALA A 668 -2.67 -7.43 2.27
C ALA A 668 -3.47 -6.43 1.45
N GLY A 669 -4.03 -5.42 2.11
CA GLY A 669 -4.73 -4.30 1.45
C GLY A 669 -3.75 -3.36 0.74
N CYS A 670 -3.15 -3.76 -0.38
CA CYS A 670 -2.16 -2.98 -1.11
C CYS A 670 -2.24 -3.17 -2.63
N VAL A 671 -1.57 -2.27 -3.37
CA VAL A 671 -1.57 -2.30 -4.84
C VAL A 671 -0.90 -3.55 -5.41
N GLU A 672 0.14 -4.07 -4.76
CA GLU A 672 0.83 -5.29 -5.19
C GLU A 672 -0.11 -6.52 -5.15
N ALA A 673 -0.85 -6.68 -4.05
CA ALA A 673 -1.84 -7.74 -3.93
C ALA A 673 -2.94 -7.62 -4.99
N ALA A 674 -3.41 -6.39 -5.26
CA ALA A 674 -4.40 -6.14 -6.31
C ALA A 674 -3.85 -6.46 -7.70
N THR A 675 -2.60 -6.08 -7.99
CA THR A 675 -1.93 -6.39 -9.26
C THR A 675 -1.81 -7.89 -9.46
N ARG A 676 -1.25 -8.60 -8.48
CA ARG A 676 -1.12 -10.06 -8.56
C ARG A 676 -2.47 -10.75 -8.72
N SER A 677 -3.49 -10.28 -8.00
CA SER A 677 -4.85 -10.78 -8.14
C SER A 677 -5.39 -10.60 -9.57
N GLY A 678 -5.10 -9.45 -10.21
CA GLY A 678 -5.47 -9.18 -11.60
C GLY A 678 -4.80 -10.12 -12.58
N GLN A 679 -3.51 -10.43 -12.40
CA GLN A 679 -2.78 -11.41 -13.19
C GLN A 679 -3.40 -12.81 -13.08
N LEU A 680 -3.66 -13.26 -11.85
CA LEU A 680 -4.32 -14.55 -11.59
C LEU A 680 -5.75 -14.62 -12.17
N ALA A 681 -6.47 -13.49 -12.16
CA ALA A 681 -7.79 -13.42 -12.78
C ALA A 681 -7.70 -13.57 -14.31
N ALA A 682 -6.72 -12.93 -14.95
CA ALA A 682 -6.49 -13.10 -16.39
C ALA A 682 -6.11 -14.54 -16.74
N GLU A 683 -5.23 -15.16 -15.99
CA GLU A 683 -4.87 -16.58 -16.14
C GLU A 683 -6.13 -17.48 -16.05
N ALA A 684 -7.02 -17.19 -15.10
CA ALA A 684 -8.27 -17.93 -14.93
C ALA A 684 -9.24 -17.74 -16.14
N VAL A 685 -9.37 -16.49 -16.64
CA VAL A 685 -10.18 -16.22 -17.85
C VAL A 685 -9.65 -16.97 -19.07
N HIS A 686 -8.31 -16.98 -19.28
CA HIS A 686 -7.70 -17.77 -20.36
C HIS A 686 -8.03 -19.26 -20.22
N GLY A 687 -8.02 -19.79 -19.00
CA GLY A 687 -8.42 -21.19 -18.73
C GLY A 687 -9.88 -21.46 -19.06
N LEU A 688 -10.80 -20.56 -18.75
CA LEU A 688 -12.22 -20.70 -19.06
C LEU A 688 -12.48 -20.70 -20.58
N VAL A 689 -11.87 -19.76 -21.31
CA VAL A 689 -12.06 -19.62 -22.76
C VAL A 689 -11.45 -20.79 -23.54
N THR A 690 -10.31 -21.32 -23.13
CA THR A 690 -9.67 -22.46 -23.78
C THR A 690 -10.36 -23.79 -23.50
N ALA A 691 -11.11 -23.90 -22.41
CA ALA A 691 -11.89 -25.09 -22.07
C ALA A 691 -13.17 -25.26 -22.90
N VAL A 692 -13.65 -24.19 -23.59
CA VAL A 692 -14.81 -24.26 -24.46
C VAL A 692 -14.39 -24.76 -25.86
N PRO A 693 -14.86 -25.93 -26.34
CA PRO A 693 -14.55 -26.40 -27.68
C PRO A 693 -14.94 -25.38 -28.75
N VAL A 694 -14.08 -25.19 -29.76
CA VAL A 694 -14.29 -24.23 -30.87
C VAL A 694 -15.60 -24.50 -31.63
N GLU A 695 -16.11 -25.76 -31.61
CA GLU A 695 -17.36 -26.17 -32.27
C GLU A 695 -18.65 -25.68 -31.60
N SER A 696 -18.59 -25.08 -30.41
CA SER A 696 -19.76 -24.55 -29.68
C SER A 696 -19.82 -23.01 -29.64
N ARG A 697 -19.01 -22.32 -30.42
CA ARG A 697 -19.13 -20.86 -30.61
C ARG A 697 -20.20 -20.59 -31.65
N PRO A 698 -21.24 -19.77 -31.34
CA PRO A 698 -22.33 -19.45 -32.25
C PRO A 698 -21.87 -18.72 -33.50
#